data_7db53b2756ce8860b247857a5fad3f31
#
_entry.id   7db53b2756ce8860b247857a5fad3f31
#
_cell.length_a   1.000
_cell.length_b   1.000
_cell.length_c   1.000
_cell.angle_alpha   90.00
_cell.angle_beta   90.00
_cell.angle_gamma   90.00
#
_symmetry.space_group_name_H-M   'P 1'
#
loop_
_entity.id
_entity.type
_entity.pdbx_description
1 polymer ?
#
loop_
_entity_poly.entity_id
_entity_poly.type
_entity_poly.pdbx_seq_one_letter_code
_entity_poly.pdbx_strand_id
1 'polypeptide(L)'
;MAVLIVVVAYPEVVFLGGSLSPAGLNPVVNATAHHRTVQVYPNTPSRDPKDGVQDLGARVWQLVPATKFVHRSMADEQSFSWNPYSAAGSLGPETLADLKLSPFVLLVALFGASATAFTFVALAFVALALYCLQQFFVRTLRLGRVAAVAGCLAFLFTGFGASGINSSVGAPYVLFPIVLYTLTEWRRTGGIPRLLAAIAAYAGFILTTFVPVQLLMLIFIHAIATTIDTANANDTDGSSIRRGLRSFAHQLVIPAVAIGLTAFAWLPVFDALRHAGSDVASYGERELASSGKLRMLKIASPWLSNSKKWVGYIGIAPVMLIAASWSRARPREKQILAVCAALGLSALALHAGIPLIRSIGNLPGLRSVRRDYWSAVSAAATTVSLAIAVSVIGRKGANALVATLGGVAIGFGILLAWLVNVVLGWNAVPVFGMLAALAVIAGAVLIVRASKHATRRHVLAIAAVALVAVELFSYQNHARLARVDLESHPPAYVTYLQRNIKTGRILNAGRGDLYPEWGSVFGIPQIETLNTMQVPPYRAFFQRYINPGEKSLFLQIGGRSRVTFKADPNALNVLSVRYLVIDQSLAPYNEAVAKQYSLAFDDAKAHVRVYRNTKAFPNAYLSPALTGTQKPEVWSELVTQTDDRKLLANAHAAGIPTTVAANSTQGSARIEDQTNTSVRIAVKAGKPSVLVLTDTEYHNWTASIDGKPVHIGRVNDVVRGIVVPRGESTVVFNYHSSARSVGEVISYATLGALALFALVTTRRRRARA
;
A
#
# COMPACT_ATOMS: atom_id res chain seq x y z
N MET A 1 28.97 -7.91 -0.85
CA MET A 1 28.26 -8.17 -2.13
C MET A 1 26.88 -7.54 -2.15
N ALA A 2 26.01 -7.75 -1.14
CA ALA A 2 24.69 -7.12 -1.11
C ALA A 2 24.76 -5.58 -1.24
N VAL A 3 25.62 -4.92 -0.47
CA VAL A 3 25.85 -3.46 -0.56
C VAL A 3 26.34 -3.05 -1.95
N LEU A 4 27.28 -3.81 -2.55
CA LEU A 4 27.77 -3.54 -3.90
C LEU A 4 26.63 -3.63 -4.94
N ILE A 5 25.75 -4.63 -4.81
CA ILE A 5 24.56 -4.75 -5.69
C ILE A 5 23.64 -3.54 -5.53
N VAL A 6 23.42 -3.05 -4.30
CA VAL A 6 22.62 -1.83 -4.05
C VAL A 6 23.25 -0.61 -4.71
N VAL A 7 24.57 -0.43 -4.55
CA VAL A 7 25.29 0.70 -5.16
C VAL A 7 25.21 0.68 -6.69
N VAL A 8 25.38 -0.50 -7.28
CA VAL A 8 25.27 -0.68 -8.75
C VAL A 8 23.82 -0.55 -9.22
N ALA A 9 22.86 -1.00 -8.41
CA ALA A 9 21.45 -0.93 -8.75
C ALA A 9 20.86 0.49 -8.67
N TYR A 10 21.38 1.32 -7.77
CA TYR A 10 20.87 2.67 -7.50
C TYR A 10 22.00 3.73 -7.55
N PRO A 11 22.78 3.81 -8.63
CA PRO A 11 23.92 4.74 -8.71
C PRO A 11 23.48 6.19 -8.63
N GLU A 12 22.31 6.52 -9.15
CA GLU A 12 21.74 7.88 -9.13
C GLU A 12 21.37 8.32 -7.70
N VAL A 13 20.91 7.37 -6.88
CA VAL A 13 20.58 7.63 -5.47
C VAL A 13 21.84 7.77 -4.62
N VAL A 14 22.83 6.91 -4.88
CA VAL A 14 24.07 6.84 -4.07
C VAL A 14 25.03 7.99 -4.42
N PHE A 15 25.23 8.29 -5.72
CA PHE A 15 26.25 9.23 -6.18
C PHE A 15 25.72 10.57 -6.70
N LEU A 16 24.48 10.62 -7.18
CA LEU A 16 23.93 11.80 -7.86
C LEU A 16 22.85 12.53 -7.07
N GLY A 17 22.70 12.20 -5.78
CA GLY A 17 21.75 12.89 -4.91
C GLY A 17 20.27 12.57 -5.20
N GLY A 18 19.97 11.52 -5.95
CA GLY A 18 18.62 11.04 -6.17
C GLY A 18 17.92 10.55 -4.90
N SER A 19 16.63 10.22 -4.98
CA SER A 19 15.82 9.73 -3.88
C SER A 19 15.00 8.51 -4.28
N LEU A 20 14.73 7.62 -3.33
CA LEU A 20 13.71 6.57 -3.44
C LEU A 20 12.36 7.04 -2.89
N SER A 21 12.29 8.21 -2.27
CA SER A 21 11.03 8.75 -1.77
C SER A 21 10.09 9.04 -2.93
N PRO A 22 8.85 8.52 -2.88
CA PRO A 22 7.87 8.78 -3.92
C PRO A 22 7.30 10.20 -3.87
N ALA A 23 7.67 11.04 -2.90
CA ALA A 23 7.24 12.43 -2.80
C ALA A 23 7.54 13.23 -4.09
N GLY A 24 8.68 12.96 -4.74
CA GLY A 24 9.05 13.56 -6.03
C GLY A 24 8.16 13.17 -7.21
N LEU A 25 7.26 12.20 -7.03
CA LEU A 25 6.25 11.79 -8.02
C LEU A 25 4.90 12.47 -7.81
N ASN A 26 4.78 13.34 -6.81
CA ASN A 26 3.54 14.07 -6.61
C ASN A 26 3.16 14.79 -7.91
N PRO A 27 1.92 14.64 -8.41
CA PRO A 27 1.45 15.28 -9.64
C PRO A 27 1.70 16.76 -9.72
N VAL A 28 1.77 17.44 -8.59
CA VAL A 28 2.06 18.88 -8.53
C VAL A 28 3.51 19.20 -8.80
N VAL A 29 4.42 18.33 -8.37
CA VAL A 29 5.84 18.45 -8.72
C VAL A 29 6.04 18.24 -10.23
N ASN A 30 5.14 17.46 -10.85
CA ASN A 30 5.19 17.05 -12.24
C ASN A 30 3.85 17.29 -12.97
N ALA A 31 3.05 18.27 -12.54
CA ALA A 31 1.74 18.50 -13.14
C ALA A 31 1.87 18.85 -14.62
N THR A 32 1.50 17.93 -15.45
CA THR A 32 1.12 18.20 -16.81
C THR A 32 -0.36 18.58 -16.82
N ALA A 33 -0.67 19.81 -16.55
CA ALA A 33 -1.95 20.37 -16.92
C ALA A 33 -1.97 20.46 -18.45
N HIS A 34 -2.69 19.56 -19.14
CA HIS A 34 -2.94 19.60 -20.56
C HIS A 34 -1.74 20.08 -21.43
N HIS A 35 -0.64 19.28 -21.45
CA HIS A 35 0.59 19.55 -22.22
C HIS A 35 1.48 20.70 -21.75
N ARG A 36 1.21 21.33 -20.62
CA ARG A 36 2.15 22.27 -19.99
C ARG A 36 2.68 21.69 -18.68
N THR A 37 3.98 21.58 -18.61
CA THR A 37 4.69 21.19 -17.38
C THR A 37 4.77 22.41 -16.48
N VAL A 38 4.06 22.40 -15.36
CA VAL A 38 4.22 23.43 -14.33
C VAL A 38 5.22 22.91 -13.33
N GLN A 39 6.39 23.52 -13.32
CA GLN A 39 7.44 23.22 -12.36
C GLN A 39 7.20 24.08 -11.11
N VAL A 40 6.50 23.52 -10.12
CA VAL A 40 6.17 24.22 -8.88
C VAL A 40 7.39 24.32 -7.96
N TYR A 41 8.27 23.32 -8.04
CA TYR A 41 9.51 23.29 -7.25
C TYR A 41 10.73 23.44 -8.15
N PRO A 42 11.67 24.35 -7.82
CA PRO A 42 12.92 24.48 -8.57
C PRO A 42 13.71 23.17 -8.55
N ASN A 43 14.31 22.84 -9.68
CA ASN A 43 15.16 21.65 -9.87
C ASN A 43 14.46 20.27 -9.89
N THR A 44 13.15 20.19 -10.01
CA THR A 44 12.47 18.93 -10.23
C THR A 44 12.45 18.60 -11.73
N PRO A 45 12.88 17.40 -12.17
CA PRO A 45 12.81 17.04 -13.56
C PRO A 45 11.36 16.90 -14.00
N SER A 46 11.03 17.55 -15.12
CA SER A 46 9.74 17.47 -15.77
C SER A 46 9.58 16.07 -16.39
N ARG A 47 8.88 15.17 -15.73
CA ARG A 47 8.49 13.86 -16.28
C ARG A 47 7.00 13.62 -16.09
N ASP A 48 6.36 12.99 -17.09
CA ASP A 48 4.99 12.50 -16.95
C ASP A 48 4.95 11.47 -15.79
N PRO A 49 4.13 11.68 -14.74
CA PRO A 49 3.99 10.72 -13.63
C PRO A 49 3.54 9.34 -14.09
N LYS A 50 3.02 9.22 -15.32
CA LYS A 50 2.65 7.94 -15.94
C LYS A 50 3.87 7.13 -16.36
N ASP A 51 5.06 7.73 -16.37
CA ASP A 51 6.28 7.12 -16.85
C ASP A 51 6.87 6.14 -15.84
N GLY A 52 6.43 4.90 -15.91
CA GLY A 52 7.07 3.77 -15.21
C GLY A 52 6.65 3.57 -13.75
N VAL A 53 5.74 4.37 -13.20
CA VAL A 53 5.28 4.21 -11.81
C VAL A 53 3.94 3.49 -11.78
N GLN A 54 3.98 2.31 -11.19
CA GLN A 54 2.78 1.57 -10.88
C GLN A 54 2.24 2.01 -9.52
N ASP A 55 0.91 2.16 -9.48
CA ASP A 55 0.16 2.48 -8.27
C ASP A 55 0.67 3.75 -7.53
N LEU A 56 0.51 4.90 -8.19
CA LEU A 56 0.77 6.21 -7.60
C LEU A 56 -0.03 6.42 -6.29
N GLY A 57 -1.23 5.83 -6.20
CA GLY A 57 -2.08 5.93 -5.03
C GLY A 57 -1.40 5.41 -3.78
N ALA A 58 -0.91 4.17 -3.84
CA ALA A 58 -0.26 3.53 -2.70
C ALA A 58 1.11 4.15 -2.33
N ARG A 59 1.74 4.88 -3.26
CA ARG A 59 3.07 5.46 -3.04
C ARG A 59 3.00 6.89 -2.55
N VAL A 60 2.54 7.78 -3.45
CA VAL A 60 2.60 9.23 -3.23
C VAL A 60 1.48 9.68 -2.31
N TRP A 61 0.28 9.12 -2.50
CA TRP A 61 -0.92 9.65 -1.87
C TRP A 61 -1.31 8.94 -0.57
N GLN A 62 -0.69 7.81 -0.25
CA GLN A 62 -0.95 7.10 1.00
C GLN A 62 0.31 6.96 1.86
N LEU A 63 1.40 6.39 1.32
CA LEU A 63 2.60 6.09 2.12
C LEU A 63 3.29 7.35 2.65
N VAL A 64 3.47 8.38 1.81
CA VAL A 64 4.12 9.63 2.24
C VAL A 64 3.29 10.37 3.29
N PRO A 65 1.98 10.66 3.06
CA PRO A 65 1.15 11.32 4.07
C PRO A 65 1.06 10.54 5.38
N ALA A 66 0.89 9.22 5.31
CA ALA A 66 0.84 8.38 6.51
C ALA A 66 2.15 8.46 7.32
N THR A 67 3.31 8.39 6.65
CA THR A 67 4.61 8.49 7.32
C THR A 67 4.80 9.86 8.00
N LYS A 68 4.39 10.93 7.31
CA LYS A 68 4.43 12.29 7.87
C LYS A 68 3.47 12.47 9.03
N PHE A 69 2.26 11.93 8.93
CA PHE A 69 1.29 11.97 10.03
C PHE A 69 1.79 11.22 11.26
N VAL A 70 2.37 10.01 11.08
CA VAL A 70 2.96 9.25 12.19
C VAL A 70 4.11 10.04 12.83
N HIS A 71 5.01 10.62 12.03
CA HIS A 71 6.10 11.46 12.55
C HIS A 71 5.60 12.62 13.38
N ARG A 72 4.63 13.38 12.87
CA ARG A 72 4.04 14.52 13.61
C ARG A 72 3.37 14.06 14.90
N SER A 73 2.56 13.00 14.82
CA SER A 73 1.90 12.48 16.01
C SER A 73 2.90 12.03 17.10
N MET A 74 4.02 11.41 16.69
CA MET A 74 5.09 11.04 17.63
C MET A 74 5.80 12.29 18.21
N ALA A 75 6.06 13.32 17.42
CA ALA A 75 6.69 14.56 17.86
C ALA A 75 5.80 15.33 18.84
N ASP A 76 4.50 15.28 18.64
CA ASP A 76 3.49 15.95 19.47
C ASP A 76 2.99 15.05 20.63
N GLU A 77 3.59 13.86 20.84
CA GLU A 77 3.20 12.85 21.83
C GLU A 77 1.72 12.44 21.73
N GLN A 78 1.17 12.45 20.49
CA GLN A 78 -0.22 12.11 20.21
C GLN A 78 -0.35 10.70 19.64
N SER A 79 -1.51 10.09 19.85
CA SER A 79 -1.89 8.85 19.19
C SER A 79 -2.09 9.07 17.67
N PHE A 80 -1.79 8.07 16.87
CA PHE A 80 -2.10 8.04 15.45
C PHE A 80 -3.22 7.04 15.10
N SER A 81 -4.05 6.68 16.08
CA SER A 81 -5.21 5.79 15.92
C SER A 81 -6.36 6.43 15.13
N TRP A 82 -6.46 7.74 15.17
CA TRP A 82 -7.43 8.54 14.43
C TRP A 82 -6.73 9.66 13.67
N ASN A 83 -7.14 9.88 12.41
CA ASN A 83 -6.61 10.95 11.58
C ASN A 83 -7.65 12.06 11.37
N PRO A 84 -7.52 13.22 12.03
CA PRO A 84 -8.47 14.32 11.90
C PRO A 84 -8.34 15.07 10.56
N TYR A 85 -7.29 14.82 9.78
CA TYR A 85 -6.98 15.54 8.55
C TYR A 85 -7.59 14.92 7.29
N SER A 86 -8.27 13.78 7.36
CA SER A 86 -8.83 13.04 6.24
C SER A 86 -10.28 12.65 6.51
N ALA A 87 -11.17 12.72 5.51
CA ALA A 87 -12.58 12.28 5.58
C ALA A 87 -13.38 12.87 6.77
N ALA A 88 -13.17 14.13 7.09
CA ALA A 88 -13.74 14.77 8.29
C ALA A 88 -13.48 13.98 9.59
N GLY A 89 -12.33 13.39 9.70
CA GLY A 89 -11.91 12.42 10.71
C GLY A 89 -12.10 10.99 10.23
N SER A 90 -11.00 10.23 10.20
CA SER A 90 -10.96 8.85 9.71
C SER A 90 -10.08 7.96 10.58
N LEU A 91 -10.16 6.68 10.32
CA LEU A 91 -9.26 5.69 10.91
C LEU A 91 -7.80 6.07 10.66
N GLY A 92 -7.02 6.09 11.71
CA GLY A 92 -5.61 6.42 11.64
C GLY A 92 -4.75 5.30 11.03
N PRO A 93 -3.46 5.57 10.78
CA PRO A 93 -2.56 4.63 10.13
C PRO A 93 -2.49 3.24 10.73
N GLU A 94 -2.69 3.11 12.05
CA GLU A 94 -2.62 1.81 12.72
C GLU A 94 -3.78 0.86 12.42
N THR A 95 -4.90 1.37 11.90
CA THR A 95 -6.07 0.57 11.56
C THR A 95 -6.18 0.31 10.06
N LEU A 96 -5.28 0.86 9.26
CA LEU A 96 -5.34 0.74 7.82
C LEU A 96 -4.57 -0.48 7.32
N ALA A 97 -5.21 -1.24 6.43
CA ALA A 97 -4.67 -2.47 5.87
C ALA A 97 -3.59 -2.24 4.80
N ASP A 98 -2.75 -1.22 4.95
CA ASP A 98 -1.67 -0.97 4.02
C ASP A 98 -0.48 -0.23 4.65
N LEU A 99 0.36 -0.97 5.36
CA LEU A 99 1.71 -0.57 5.76
C LEU A 99 1.90 0.52 6.79
N LYS A 100 0.86 1.02 7.42
CA LYS A 100 1.01 2.26 8.17
C LYS A 100 1.59 2.09 9.58
N LEU A 101 1.74 0.83 10.05
CA LEU A 101 2.52 0.47 11.25
C LEU A 101 3.71 -0.45 10.94
N SER A 102 4.13 -0.52 9.68
CA SER A 102 5.29 -1.36 9.35
C SER A 102 6.57 -0.84 10.00
N PRO A 103 7.54 -1.72 10.28
CA PRO A 103 8.86 -1.29 10.74
C PRO A 103 9.50 -0.24 9.82
N PHE A 104 9.21 -0.31 8.53
CA PHE A 104 9.66 0.68 7.55
C PHE A 104 9.09 2.07 7.84
N VAL A 105 7.76 2.21 7.97
CA VAL A 105 7.09 3.49 8.24
C VAL A 105 7.54 4.07 9.59
N LEU A 106 7.61 3.23 10.62
CA LEU A 106 8.05 3.65 11.94
C LEU A 106 9.50 4.17 11.93
N LEU A 107 10.41 3.48 11.25
CA LEU A 107 11.81 3.94 11.14
C LEU A 107 11.92 5.24 10.33
N VAL A 108 11.21 5.35 9.21
CA VAL A 108 11.20 6.61 8.43
C VAL A 108 10.62 7.75 9.27
N ALA A 109 9.55 7.52 10.04
CA ALA A 109 8.96 8.52 10.92
C ALA A 109 9.92 8.94 12.04
N LEU A 110 10.60 7.99 12.68
CA LEU A 110 11.62 8.25 13.71
C LEU A 110 12.77 9.12 13.20
N PHE A 111 13.19 8.94 11.94
CA PHE A 111 14.25 9.73 11.31
C PHE A 111 13.73 11.02 10.63
N GLY A 112 12.57 11.55 11.04
CA GLY A 112 12.06 12.85 10.60
C GLY A 112 11.21 12.81 9.35
N ALA A 113 10.85 11.62 8.85
CA ALA A 113 9.98 11.41 7.68
C ALA A 113 10.38 12.21 6.43
N SER A 114 11.66 12.56 6.29
CA SER A 114 12.21 13.28 5.13
C SER A 114 12.45 12.33 3.95
N ALA A 115 12.62 12.90 2.75
CA ALA A 115 12.99 12.12 1.56
C ALA A 115 14.34 11.40 1.74
N THR A 116 15.27 11.98 2.50
CA THR A 116 16.55 11.36 2.86
C THR A 116 16.37 10.19 3.81
N ALA A 117 15.57 10.34 4.87
CA ALA A 117 15.25 9.27 5.81
C ALA A 117 14.57 8.09 5.10
N PHE A 118 13.58 8.39 4.24
CA PHE A 118 12.90 7.39 3.43
C PHE A 118 13.89 6.59 2.58
N THR A 119 14.77 7.30 1.88
CA THR A 119 15.76 6.70 0.97
C THR A 119 16.74 5.80 1.74
N PHE A 120 17.26 6.29 2.86
CA PHE A 120 18.19 5.53 3.70
C PHE A 120 17.55 4.25 4.23
N VAL A 121 16.35 4.34 4.81
CA VAL A 121 15.63 3.18 5.35
C VAL A 121 15.28 2.20 4.23
N ALA A 122 14.84 2.67 3.06
CA ALA A 122 14.55 1.81 1.91
C ALA A 122 15.79 1.04 1.44
N LEU A 123 16.94 1.71 1.30
CA LEU A 123 18.19 1.07 0.92
C LEU A 123 18.66 0.06 1.97
N ALA A 124 18.49 0.36 3.26
CA ALA A 124 18.83 -0.56 4.35
C ALA A 124 17.97 -1.85 4.30
N PHE A 125 16.67 -1.72 4.08
CA PHE A 125 15.77 -2.89 3.92
C PHE A 125 16.13 -3.71 2.69
N VAL A 126 16.39 -3.06 1.55
CA VAL A 126 16.82 -3.74 0.33
C VAL A 126 18.16 -4.45 0.55
N ALA A 127 19.14 -3.81 1.18
CA ALA A 127 20.44 -4.42 1.48
C ALA A 127 20.29 -5.64 2.39
N LEU A 128 19.45 -5.56 3.42
CA LEU A 128 19.15 -6.68 4.32
C LEU A 128 18.46 -7.82 3.58
N ALA A 129 17.49 -7.52 2.72
CA ALA A 129 16.79 -8.51 1.89
C ALA A 129 17.77 -9.24 0.95
N LEU A 130 18.65 -8.49 0.27
CA LEU A 130 19.68 -9.05 -0.60
C LEU A 130 20.72 -9.88 0.17
N TYR A 131 21.11 -9.44 1.36
CA TYR A 131 21.99 -10.21 2.23
C TYR A 131 21.33 -11.55 2.60
N CYS A 132 20.11 -11.54 3.07
CA CYS A 132 19.36 -12.75 3.44
C CYS A 132 19.16 -13.68 2.23
N LEU A 133 18.81 -13.12 1.07
CA LEU A 133 18.65 -13.86 -0.17
C LEU A 133 19.97 -14.53 -0.61
N GLN A 134 21.07 -13.80 -0.52
CA GLN A 134 22.41 -14.33 -0.78
C GLN A 134 22.75 -15.47 0.18
N GLN A 135 22.50 -15.30 1.50
CA GLN A 135 22.74 -16.37 2.47
C GLN A 135 21.84 -17.59 2.19
N PHE A 136 20.60 -17.38 1.81
CA PHE A 136 19.68 -18.44 1.40
C PHE A 136 20.27 -19.26 0.22
N PHE A 137 20.73 -18.58 -0.83
CA PHE A 137 21.33 -19.27 -1.97
C PHE A 137 22.61 -20.02 -1.62
N VAL A 138 23.53 -19.39 -0.87
CA VAL A 138 24.84 -19.96 -0.58
C VAL A 138 24.76 -21.02 0.51
N ARG A 139 24.06 -20.77 1.62
CA ARG A 139 24.03 -21.68 2.79
C ARG A 139 22.94 -22.73 2.70
N THR A 140 21.72 -22.34 2.30
CA THR A 140 20.57 -23.25 2.28
C THR A 140 20.53 -24.08 1.00
N LEU A 141 20.66 -23.43 -0.16
CA LEU A 141 20.65 -24.14 -1.44
C LEU A 141 22.04 -24.62 -1.89
N ARG A 142 23.11 -24.16 -1.25
CA ARG A 142 24.51 -24.49 -1.56
C ARG A 142 24.90 -24.17 -3.00
N LEU A 143 24.45 -23.00 -3.48
CA LEU A 143 24.80 -22.48 -4.81
C LEU A 143 26.07 -21.63 -4.76
N GLY A 144 26.73 -21.48 -5.90
CA GLY A 144 27.92 -20.62 -6.04
C GLY A 144 27.54 -19.12 -5.96
N ARG A 145 28.55 -18.26 -5.66
CA ARG A 145 28.36 -16.80 -5.52
C ARG A 145 27.79 -16.14 -6.79
N VAL A 146 28.22 -16.55 -7.98
CA VAL A 146 27.72 -16.03 -9.26
C VAL A 146 26.21 -16.30 -9.42
N ALA A 147 25.77 -17.51 -9.04
CA ALA A 147 24.37 -17.88 -9.03
C ALA A 147 23.55 -17.04 -8.03
N ALA A 148 24.12 -16.77 -6.87
CA ALA A 148 23.47 -15.91 -5.88
C ALA A 148 23.31 -14.47 -6.39
N VAL A 149 24.28 -13.93 -7.13
CA VAL A 149 24.15 -12.60 -7.79
C VAL A 149 23.00 -12.61 -8.79
N ALA A 150 22.89 -13.66 -9.62
CA ALA A 150 21.80 -13.77 -10.60
C ALA A 150 20.42 -13.69 -9.93
N GLY A 151 20.22 -14.44 -8.84
CA GLY A 151 18.98 -14.37 -8.06
C GLY A 151 18.72 -13.00 -7.44
N CYS A 152 19.76 -12.35 -6.89
CA CYS A 152 19.64 -11.00 -6.35
C CYS A 152 19.26 -9.96 -7.42
N LEU A 153 19.82 -10.07 -8.62
CA LEU A 153 19.44 -9.21 -9.74
C LEU A 153 18.01 -9.45 -10.20
N ALA A 154 17.58 -10.72 -10.29
CA ALA A 154 16.19 -11.03 -10.62
C ALA A 154 15.23 -10.49 -9.55
N PHE A 155 15.56 -10.58 -8.27
CA PHE A 155 14.76 -10.01 -7.18
C PHE A 155 14.56 -8.50 -7.34
N LEU A 156 15.62 -7.76 -7.65
CA LEU A 156 15.54 -6.30 -7.81
C LEU A 156 14.87 -5.88 -9.12
N PHE A 157 15.14 -6.62 -10.21
CA PHE A 157 14.96 -6.12 -11.56
C PHE A 157 13.87 -6.82 -12.37
N THR A 158 13.20 -7.82 -11.84
CA THR A 158 11.89 -8.23 -12.39
C THR A 158 10.87 -7.09 -12.26
N GLY A 159 9.86 -7.07 -13.11
CA GLY A 159 8.89 -5.98 -13.15
C GLY A 159 8.25 -5.66 -11.79
N PHE A 160 7.89 -6.69 -11.01
CA PHE A 160 7.36 -6.46 -9.65
C PHE A 160 8.46 -5.96 -8.69
N GLY A 161 9.65 -6.54 -8.72
CA GLY A 161 10.77 -6.11 -7.89
C GLY A 161 11.11 -4.64 -8.10
N ALA A 162 11.31 -4.25 -9.35
CA ALA A 162 11.62 -2.88 -9.71
C ALA A 162 10.53 -1.87 -9.33
N SER A 163 9.26 -2.28 -9.48
CA SER A 163 8.12 -1.41 -9.21
C SER A 163 7.69 -1.41 -7.74
N GLY A 164 8.07 -2.44 -6.97
CA GLY A 164 7.56 -2.65 -5.60
C GLY A 164 8.37 -2.01 -4.48
N ILE A 165 9.66 -1.75 -4.70
CA ILE A 165 10.61 -1.42 -3.62
C ILE A 165 10.24 -0.16 -2.84
N ASN A 166 9.67 0.85 -3.48
CA ASN A 166 9.24 2.09 -2.85
C ASN A 166 7.71 2.23 -2.78
N SER A 167 7.01 1.11 -2.72
CA SER A 167 5.55 1.05 -2.65
C SER A 167 5.11 0.27 -1.42
N SER A 168 4.00 0.70 -0.83
CA SER A 168 3.32 -0.04 0.24
C SER A 168 2.95 -1.47 -0.19
N VAL A 169 2.56 -1.64 -1.43
CA VAL A 169 2.20 -2.93 -2.03
C VAL A 169 3.40 -3.88 -2.10
N GLY A 170 4.59 -3.36 -2.31
CA GLY A 170 5.80 -4.16 -2.50
C GLY A 170 6.53 -4.57 -1.22
N ALA A 171 6.17 -4.03 -0.07
CA ALA A 171 6.92 -4.30 1.14
C ALA A 171 6.89 -5.77 1.59
N PRO A 172 5.79 -6.54 1.48
CA PRO A 172 5.84 -7.97 1.75
C PRO A 172 6.79 -8.71 0.81
N TYR A 173 6.92 -8.23 -0.45
CA TYR A 173 7.90 -8.76 -1.40
C TYR A 173 9.35 -8.43 -0.98
N VAL A 174 9.61 -7.22 -0.51
CA VAL A 174 10.95 -6.84 -0.02
C VAL A 174 11.34 -7.68 1.20
N LEU A 175 10.40 -8.02 2.08
CA LEU A 175 10.66 -8.77 3.30
C LEU A 175 10.70 -10.30 3.11
N PHE A 176 10.14 -10.85 2.01
CA PHE A 176 10.10 -12.31 1.85
C PHE A 176 11.46 -13.01 1.90
N PRO A 177 12.57 -12.44 1.39
CA PRO A 177 13.90 -13.07 1.50
C PRO A 177 14.37 -13.22 2.94
N ILE A 178 14.01 -12.24 3.79
CA ILE A 178 14.40 -12.24 5.22
C ILE A 178 13.67 -13.37 5.92
N VAL A 179 12.35 -13.47 5.69
CA VAL A 179 11.52 -14.54 6.26
C VAL A 179 11.94 -15.91 5.74
N LEU A 180 12.13 -16.05 4.43
CA LEU A 180 12.52 -17.32 3.80
C LEU A 180 13.87 -17.82 4.33
N TYR A 181 14.89 -16.93 4.42
CA TYR A 181 16.19 -17.30 4.93
C TYR A 181 16.16 -17.65 6.41
N THR A 182 15.55 -16.82 7.26
CA THR A 182 15.51 -17.06 8.71
C THR A 182 14.73 -18.33 9.06
N LEU A 183 13.60 -18.59 8.38
CA LEU A 183 12.84 -19.82 8.52
C LEU A 183 13.67 -21.06 8.14
N THR A 184 14.25 -21.06 6.93
CA THR A 184 15.00 -22.20 6.44
C THR A 184 16.31 -22.42 7.20
N GLU A 185 16.96 -21.36 7.67
CA GLU A 185 18.16 -21.46 8.51
C GLU A 185 17.84 -22.03 9.90
N TRP A 186 16.76 -21.59 10.53
CA TRP A 186 16.29 -22.21 11.77
C TRP A 186 15.94 -23.69 11.58
N ARG A 187 15.23 -24.04 10.51
CA ARG A 187 14.91 -25.44 10.18
C ARG A 187 16.15 -26.31 10.02
N ARG A 188 17.17 -25.76 9.37
CA ARG A 188 18.41 -26.48 9.06
C ARG A 188 19.32 -26.67 10.26
N THR A 189 19.43 -25.71 11.16
CA THR A 189 20.45 -25.67 12.20
C THR A 189 19.92 -25.63 13.63
N GLY A 190 18.63 -25.31 13.79
CA GLY A 190 17.99 -25.16 15.10
C GLY A 190 18.52 -23.99 15.93
N GLY A 191 18.22 -24.01 17.21
CA GLY A 191 18.74 -23.06 18.19
C GLY A 191 17.84 -21.84 18.44
N ILE A 192 17.87 -21.34 19.69
CA ILE A 192 17.03 -20.23 20.16
C ILE A 192 17.29 -18.94 19.37
N PRO A 193 18.54 -18.46 19.15
CA PRO A 193 18.77 -17.22 18.45
C PRO A 193 18.18 -17.21 17.04
N ARG A 194 18.24 -18.34 16.33
CA ARG A 194 17.68 -18.47 14.98
C ARG A 194 16.16 -18.56 14.99
N LEU A 195 15.59 -19.23 16.01
CA LEU A 195 14.15 -19.23 16.23
C LEU A 195 13.62 -17.80 16.46
N LEU A 196 14.28 -17.05 17.35
CA LEU A 196 13.91 -15.66 17.63
C LEU A 196 14.05 -14.76 16.40
N ALA A 197 15.12 -14.95 15.61
CA ALA A 197 15.32 -14.22 14.36
C ALA A 197 14.22 -14.53 13.33
N ALA A 198 13.77 -15.80 13.24
CA ALA A 198 12.66 -16.18 12.36
C ALA A 198 11.33 -15.60 12.84
N ILE A 199 11.05 -15.63 14.16
CA ILE A 199 9.85 -15.02 14.74
C ILE A 199 9.85 -13.51 14.51
N ALA A 200 10.97 -12.82 14.74
CA ALA A 200 11.10 -11.39 14.51
C ALA A 200 10.90 -11.00 13.02
N ALA A 201 11.45 -11.81 12.10
CA ALA A 201 11.26 -11.62 10.67
C ALA A 201 9.78 -11.78 10.27
N TYR A 202 9.10 -12.79 10.81
CA TYR A 202 7.65 -12.96 10.60
C TYR A 202 6.82 -11.85 11.22
N ALA A 203 7.14 -11.41 12.43
CA ALA A 203 6.46 -10.29 13.07
C ALA A 203 6.60 -9.02 12.23
N GLY A 204 7.81 -8.69 11.78
CA GLY A 204 8.04 -7.57 10.87
C GLY A 204 7.28 -7.70 9.54
N PHE A 205 7.17 -8.92 9.01
CA PHE A 205 6.42 -9.20 7.81
C PHE A 205 4.90 -9.01 8.03
N ILE A 206 4.33 -9.50 9.14
CA ILE A 206 2.91 -9.32 9.48
C ILE A 206 2.59 -7.84 9.66
N LEU A 207 3.47 -7.09 10.30
CA LEU A 207 3.30 -5.65 10.51
C LEU A 207 3.26 -4.84 9.20
N THR A 208 3.59 -5.41 8.05
CA THR A 208 3.36 -4.73 6.76
C THR A 208 1.89 -4.53 6.44
N THR A 209 1.00 -5.29 7.04
CA THR A 209 -0.47 -5.24 6.94
C THR A 209 -1.07 -5.24 5.54
N PHE A 210 -0.27 -5.36 4.49
CA PHE A 210 -0.76 -5.45 3.10
C PHE A 210 -1.14 -6.91 2.76
N VAL A 211 -2.26 -7.35 3.31
CA VAL A 211 -2.75 -8.73 3.31
C VAL A 211 -2.70 -9.42 1.93
N PRO A 212 -3.09 -8.79 0.80
CA PRO A 212 -3.09 -9.49 -0.49
C PRO A 212 -1.71 -10.03 -0.90
N VAL A 213 -0.66 -9.21 -0.83
CA VAL A 213 0.69 -9.64 -1.20
C VAL A 213 1.34 -10.47 -0.09
N GLN A 214 1.02 -10.19 1.19
CA GLN A 214 1.45 -11.03 2.30
C GLN A 214 1.02 -12.48 2.12
N LEU A 215 -0.26 -12.71 1.82
CA LEU A 215 -0.79 -14.07 1.63
C LEU A 215 -0.08 -14.80 0.49
N LEU A 216 0.13 -14.11 -0.64
CA LEU A 216 0.87 -14.67 -1.78
C LEU A 216 2.30 -15.04 -1.41
N MET A 217 3.01 -14.17 -0.68
CA MET A 217 4.39 -14.43 -0.27
C MET A 217 4.46 -15.52 0.79
N LEU A 218 3.49 -15.63 1.72
CA LEU A 218 3.43 -16.72 2.69
C LEU A 218 3.26 -18.08 2.00
N ILE A 219 2.35 -18.17 1.02
CA ILE A 219 2.18 -19.39 0.22
C ILE A 219 3.51 -19.76 -0.45
N PHE A 220 4.19 -18.80 -1.07
CA PHE A 220 5.48 -19.04 -1.72
C PHE A 220 6.56 -19.48 -0.73
N ILE A 221 6.74 -18.77 0.39
CA ILE A 221 7.76 -19.06 1.41
C ILE A 221 7.60 -20.48 1.95
N HIS A 222 6.37 -20.84 2.37
CA HIS A 222 6.10 -22.16 2.95
C HIS A 222 6.19 -23.28 1.93
N ALA A 223 5.77 -23.06 0.68
CA ALA A 223 5.94 -24.03 -0.39
C ALA A 223 7.43 -24.33 -0.65
N ILE A 224 8.27 -23.30 -0.76
CA ILE A 224 9.72 -23.46 -0.97
C ILE A 224 10.39 -24.12 0.25
N ALA A 225 10.08 -23.67 1.46
CA ALA A 225 10.67 -24.23 2.68
C ALA A 225 10.30 -25.72 2.85
N THR A 226 9.02 -26.09 2.62
CA THR A 226 8.54 -27.47 2.67
C THR A 226 9.22 -28.33 1.60
N THR A 227 9.38 -27.80 0.37
CA THR A 227 10.09 -28.51 -0.72
C THR A 227 11.54 -28.76 -0.36
N ILE A 228 12.23 -27.80 0.26
CA ILE A 228 13.62 -27.97 0.71
C ILE A 228 13.71 -29.05 1.79
N ASP A 229 12.81 -29.05 2.78
CA ASP A 229 12.78 -30.02 3.86
C ASP A 229 12.54 -31.44 3.34
N THR A 230 11.55 -31.60 2.44
CA THR A 230 11.22 -32.90 1.84
C THR A 230 12.31 -33.44 0.91
N ALA A 231 12.96 -32.55 0.16
CA ALA A 231 14.05 -32.90 -0.74
C ALA A 231 15.36 -33.27 -0.01
N ASN A 232 15.49 -32.93 1.27
CA ASN A 232 16.65 -33.28 2.11
C ASN A 232 16.44 -34.55 2.95
N ALA A 233 15.22 -35.04 3.05
CA ALA A 233 14.93 -36.25 3.82
C ALA A 233 15.40 -37.50 3.07
N ASN A 234 16.07 -38.43 3.78
CA ASN A 234 16.44 -39.72 3.25
C ASN A 234 15.17 -40.61 3.03
N ASP A 235 15.19 -41.44 2.03
CA ASP A 235 14.02 -42.19 1.50
C ASP A 235 13.39 -43.25 2.44
N THR A 236 13.82 -43.36 3.69
CA THR A 236 13.51 -44.51 4.55
C THR A 236 12.17 -44.44 5.31
N ASP A 237 11.50 -43.29 5.42
CA ASP A 237 10.30 -43.11 6.25
C ASP A 237 9.11 -42.42 5.57
N GLY A 238 8.16 -43.22 5.12
CA GLY A 238 6.80 -42.75 4.81
C GLY A 238 6.60 -42.04 3.48
N SER A 239 5.34 -41.86 3.07
CA SER A 239 4.99 -41.15 1.83
C SER A 239 5.48 -39.72 1.84
N SER A 240 5.93 -39.21 0.67
CA SER A 240 6.39 -37.83 0.49
C SER A 240 5.37 -36.77 0.94
N ILE A 241 4.08 -37.08 0.81
CA ILE A 241 2.96 -36.22 1.24
C ILE A 241 2.93 -36.08 2.77
N ARG A 242 3.07 -37.19 3.50
CA ARG A 242 3.05 -37.19 4.97
C ARG A 242 4.21 -36.37 5.54
N ARG A 243 5.38 -36.51 4.93
CA ARG A 243 6.57 -35.70 5.28
C ARG A 243 6.34 -34.22 5.00
N GLY A 244 5.77 -33.88 3.85
CA GLY A 244 5.42 -32.50 3.50
C GLY A 244 4.45 -31.86 4.49
N LEU A 245 3.39 -32.57 4.87
CA LEU A 245 2.40 -32.12 5.85
C LEU A 245 3.04 -31.90 7.24
N ARG A 246 3.89 -32.82 7.69
CA ARG A 246 4.60 -32.72 8.98
C ARG A 246 5.57 -31.53 8.97
N SER A 247 6.33 -31.35 7.88
CA SER A 247 7.22 -30.20 7.73
C SER A 247 6.44 -28.88 7.75
N PHE A 248 5.37 -28.80 6.99
CA PHE A 248 4.50 -27.63 6.95
C PHE A 248 3.90 -27.30 8.33
N ALA A 249 3.31 -28.30 9.01
CA ALA A 249 2.76 -28.12 10.35
C ALA A 249 3.81 -27.61 11.35
N HIS A 250 5.04 -28.11 11.28
CA HIS A 250 6.13 -27.65 12.15
C HIS A 250 6.57 -26.21 11.85
N GLN A 251 6.46 -25.77 10.59
CA GLN A 251 6.76 -24.38 10.21
C GLN A 251 5.71 -23.41 10.76
N LEU A 252 4.46 -23.83 10.96
CA LEU A 252 3.37 -22.96 11.43
C LEU A 252 3.54 -22.45 12.87
N VAL A 253 4.43 -23.03 13.65
CA VAL A 253 4.75 -22.55 15.01
C VAL A 253 5.28 -21.10 14.97
N ILE A 254 6.13 -20.76 14.00
CA ILE A 254 6.70 -19.41 13.90
C ILE A 254 5.64 -18.35 13.57
N PRO A 255 4.86 -18.49 12.48
CA PRO A 255 3.80 -17.53 12.22
C PRO A 255 2.75 -17.46 13.34
N ALA A 256 2.42 -18.57 14.02
CA ALA A 256 1.50 -18.54 15.15
C ALA A 256 2.00 -17.64 16.31
N VAL A 257 3.26 -17.78 16.69
CA VAL A 257 3.88 -16.90 17.70
C VAL A 257 3.97 -15.45 17.20
N ALA A 258 4.35 -15.25 15.93
CA ALA A 258 4.45 -13.92 15.35
C ALA A 258 3.08 -13.22 15.27
N ILE A 259 2.00 -13.94 14.95
CA ILE A 259 0.61 -13.45 14.99
C ILE A 259 0.26 -13.00 16.41
N GLY A 260 0.58 -13.81 17.44
CA GLY A 260 0.38 -13.42 18.84
C GLY A 260 1.14 -12.14 19.20
N LEU A 261 2.43 -12.05 18.85
CA LEU A 261 3.26 -10.87 19.12
C LEU A 261 2.78 -9.58 18.45
N THR A 262 2.09 -9.69 17.32
CA THR A 262 1.63 -8.56 16.51
C THR A 262 0.12 -8.31 16.64
N ALA A 263 -0.55 -8.94 17.61
CA ALA A 263 -2.00 -8.84 17.78
C ALA A 263 -2.47 -7.38 18.00
N PHE A 264 -1.66 -6.55 18.66
CA PHE A 264 -1.91 -5.13 18.83
C PHE A 264 -2.08 -4.35 17.53
N ALA A 265 -1.50 -4.82 16.42
CA ALA A 265 -1.57 -4.16 15.13
C ALA A 265 -2.66 -4.74 14.22
N TRP A 266 -2.80 -6.06 14.14
CA TRP A 266 -3.73 -6.65 13.18
C TRP A 266 -5.17 -6.76 13.71
N LEU A 267 -5.39 -6.85 15.04
CA LEU A 267 -6.77 -6.87 15.59
C LEU A 267 -7.54 -5.58 15.28
N PRO A 268 -6.99 -4.38 15.45
CA PRO A 268 -7.66 -3.14 15.03
C PRO A 268 -7.95 -3.10 13.53
N VAL A 269 -7.03 -3.61 12.68
CA VAL A 269 -7.25 -3.72 11.25
C VAL A 269 -8.40 -4.66 10.93
N PHE A 270 -8.48 -5.80 11.62
CA PHE A 270 -9.56 -6.76 11.43
C PHE A 270 -10.91 -6.23 11.90
N ASP A 271 -10.94 -5.51 13.02
CA ASP A 271 -12.13 -4.80 13.50
C ASP A 271 -12.60 -3.77 12.47
N ALA A 272 -11.69 -2.95 11.97
CA ALA A 272 -11.99 -1.97 10.93
C ALA A 272 -12.49 -2.63 9.63
N LEU A 273 -11.92 -3.76 9.20
CA LEU A 273 -12.40 -4.51 8.03
C LEU A 273 -13.82 -5.04 8.17
N ARG A 274 -14.22 -5.44 9.38
CA ARG A 274 -15.60 -5.87 9.67
C ARG A 274 -16.61 -4.72 9.50
N HIS A 275 -16.19 -3.49 9.80
CA HIS A 275 -17.04 -2.31 9.76
C HIS A 275 -16.94 -1.52 8.44
N ALA A 276 -15.95 -1.79 7.59
CA ALA A 276 -15.74 -1.09 6.32
C ALA A 276 -16.60 -1.61 5.14
N GLY A 277 -17.40 -2.66 5.33
CA GLY A 277 -18.27 -3.23 4.30
C GLY A 277 -17.57 -4.17 3.30
N SER A 278 -18.39 -4.89 2.52
CA SER A 278 -17.97 -5.99 1.64
C SER A 278 -17.20 -5.58 0.38
N ASP A 279 -17.21 -4.31 0.00
CA ASP A 279 -16.64 -3.83 -1.27
C ASP A 279 -15.12 -3.96 -1.36
N VAL A 280 -14.43 -3.85 -0.23
CA VAL A 280 -12.96 -4.02 -0.17
C VAL A 280 -12.57 -5.48 -0.40
N ALA A 281 -13.34 -6.42 0.12
CA ALA A 281 -13.04 -7.85 0.02
C ALA A 281 -13.21 -8.41 -1.41
N SER A 282 -14.05 -7.81 -2.26
CA SER A 282 -14.32 -8.28 -3.63
C SER A 282 -13.62 -7.48 -4.72
N TYR A 283 -12.71 -6.56 -4.37
CA TYR A 283 -12.06 -5.67 -5.33
C TYR A 283 -11.23 -6.43 -6.38
N GLY A 284 -10.48 -7.45 -5.95
CA GLY A 284 -9.67 -8.29 -6.84
C GLY A 284 -10.52 -9.15 -7.78
N GLU A 285 -11.65 -9.66 -7.30
CA GLU A 285 -12.58 -10.46 -8.09
C GLU A 285 -13.13 -9.68 -9.29
N ARG A 286 -13.54 -8.43 -9.08
CA ARG A 286 -14.02 -7.52 -10.14
C ARG A 286 -12.94 -7.25 -11.18
N GLU A 287 -11.68 -7.10 -10.78
CA GLU A 287 -10.56 -6.93 -11.72
C GLU A 287 -10.24 -8.20 -12.51
N LEU A 288 -10.29 -9.37 -11.87
CA LEU A 288 -10.08 -10.66 -12.55
C LEU A 288 -11.20 -10.96 -13.56
N ALA A 289 -12.42 -10.51 -13.31
CA ALA A 289 -13.55 -10.66 -14.20
C ALA A 289 -13.43 -9.77 -15.47
N SER A 290 -12.73 -8.64 -15.41
CA SER A 290 -12.57 -7.76 -16.56
C SER A 290 -11.64 -8.39 -17.60
N SER A 291 -12.11 -8.59 -18.84
CA SER A 291 -11.33 -9.15 -19.96
C SER A 291 -10.23 -8.17 -20.37
N GLY A 292 -9.00 -8.42 -19.97
CA GLY A 292 -7.84 -7.67 -20.43
C GLY A 292 -7.36 -8.14 -21.79
N LYS A 293 -7.94 -7.65 -22.87
CA LYS A 293 -7.35 -7.81 -24.21
C LYS A 293 -5.89 -7.30 -24.15
N LEU A 294 -4.91 -8.08 -24.62
CA LEU A 294 -3.49 -7.70 -24.80
C LEU A 294 -2.55 -7.67 -23.58
N ARG A 295 -2.94 -8.11 -22.38
CA ARG A 295 -1.97 -8.15 -21.27
C ARG A 295 -0.86 -9.20 -21.44
N MET A 296 -1.10 -10.26 -22.21
CA MET A 296 -0.07 -11.26 -22.52
C MET A 296 1.13 -10.69 -23.25
N LEU A 297 0.92 -9.75 -24.17
CA LEU A 297 2.02 -9.09 -24.89
C LEU A 297 2.90 -8.24 -23.96
N LYS A 298 2.30 -7.61 -22.95
CA LYS A 298 3.02 -6.81 -21.96
C LYS A 298 3.88 -7.66 -21.01
N ILE A 299 3.51 -8.93 -20.83
CA ILE A 299 4.26 -9.91 -20.04
C ILE A 299 5.45 -10.44 -20.86
N ALA A 300 5.26 -10.61 -22.17
CA ALA A 300 6.30 -11.16 -23.06
C ALA A 300 7.47 -10.19 -23.28
N SER A 301 7.19 -8.91 -23.43
CA SER A 301 8.25 -7.90 -23.56
C SER A 301 7.71 -6.49 -23.31
N PRO A 302 8.30 -5.71 -22.42
CA PRO A 302 7.96 -4.30 -22.22
C PRO A 302 8.28 -3.44 -23.47
N TRP A 303 9.24 -3.84 -24.30
CA TRP A 303 9.60 -3.13 -25.52
C TRP A 303 8.54 -3.20 -26.62
N LEU A 304 7.63 -4.18 -26.52
CA LEU A 304 6.54 -4.36 -27.48
C LEU A 304 5.30 -3.51 -27.18
N SER A 305 5.36 -2.66 -26.16
CA SER A 305 4.21 -1.87 -25.73
C SER A 305 4.67 -0.47 -25.31
N ASN A 306 4.06 0.56 -25.88
CA ASN A 306 4.20 1.94 -25.38
C ASN A 306 3.64 2.13 -23.97
N SER A 307 3.06 1.09 -23.37
CA SER A 307 2.57 1.11 -21.99
C SER A 307 3.69 0.78 -21.02
N LYS A 308 4.06 1.75 -20.22
CA LYS A 308 5.09 1.68 -19.19
C LYS A 308 4.72 0.81 -17.95
N LYS A 309 3.64 0.01 -18.04
CA LYS A 309 3.18 -0.89 -16.95
C LYS A 309 3.60 -2.34 -17.22
N TRP A 310 4.75 -2.74 -16.74
CA TRP A 310 5.44 -4.01 -17.01
C TRP A 310 5.64 -4.91 -15.75
N VAL A 311 4.78 -4.74 -14.77
CA VAL A 311 4.87 -5.42 -13.46
C VAL A 311 4.96 -6.94 -13.56
N GLY A 312 4.34 -7.53 -14.57
CA GLY A 312 4.40 -8.97 -14.82
C GLY A 312 5.66 -9.45 -15.54
N TYR A 313 6.58 -8.56 -15.92
CA TYR A 313 7.77 -8.94 -16.69
C TYR A 313 8.81 -9.68 -15.82
N ILE A 314 9.21 -10.86 -16.25
CA ILE A 314 10.18 -11.72 -15.56
C ILE A 314 11.49 -11.94 -16.33
N GLY A 315 11.59 -11.39 -17.54
CA GLY A 315 12.75 -11.50 -18.41
C GLY A 315 12.67 -12.68 -19.38
N ILE A 316 13.14 -12.47 -20.63
CA ILE A 316 13.25 -13.50 -21.66
C ILE A 316 14.44 -14.41 -21.35
N ALA A 317 15.63 -13.83 -21.10
CA ALA A 317 16.82 -14.59 -20.75
C ALA A 317 16.64 -15.44 -19.50
N PRO A 318 16.07 -14.96 -18.37
CA PRO A 318 15.75 -15.81 -17.24
C PRO A 318 14.91 -17.03 -17.61
N VAL A 319 13.82 -16.85 -18.36
CA VAL A 319 12.94 -17.95 -18.78
C VAL A 319 13.67 -18.99 -19.61
N MET A 320 14.47 -18.55 -20.59
CA MET A 320 15.23 -19.43 -21.46
C MET A 320 16.32 -20.21 -20.70
N LEU A 321 17.07 -19.54 -19.84
CA LEU A 321 18.14 -20.16 -19.02
C LEU A 321 17.56 -21.16 -18.03
N ILE A 322 16.44 -20.87 -17.39
CA ILE A 322 15.72 -21.79 -16.47
C ILE A 322 15.29 -23.05 -17.24
N ALA A 323 14.60 -22.89 -18.37
CA ALA A 323 14.13 -24.01 -19.18
C ALA A 323 15.29 -24.89 -19.68
N ALA A 324 16.35 -24.29 -20.21
CA ALA A 324 17.52 -25.01 -20.71
C ALA A 324 18.31 -25.75 -19.63
N SER A 325 18.25 -25.28 -18.36
CA SER A 325 18.95 -25.89 -17.23
C SER A 325 18.25 -27.14 -16.65
N TRP A 326 16.93 -27.27 -16.86
CA TRP A 326 16.07 -28.28 -16.23
C TRP A 326 16.60 -29.71 -16.31
N SER A 327 16.96 -30.16 -17.52
CA SER A 327 17.41 -31.55 -17.76
C SER A 327 18.71 -31.87 -17.02
N ARG A 328 19.57 -30.89 -16.77
CA ARG A 328 20.88 -31.00 -16.11
C ARG A 328 20.85 -30.74 -14.61
N ALA A 329 19.72 -30.28 -14.06
CA ALA A 329 19.53 -30.02 -12.64
C ALA A 329 19.52 -31.32 -11.82
N ARG A 330 19.98 -31.26 -10.58
CA ARG A 330 19.91 -32.38 -9.61
C ARG A 330 18.44 -32.66 -9.20
N PRO A 331 18.10 -33.86 -8.72
CA PRO A 331 16.73 -34.18 -8.30
C PRO A 331 16.11 -33.12 -7.35
N ARG A 332 16.86 -32.73 -6.31
CA ARG A 332 16.47 -31.69 -5.37
C ARG A 332 16.20 -30.32 -6.06
N GLU A 333 17.08 -29.92 -6.98
CA GLU A 333 16.95 -28.68 -7.73
C GLU A 333 15.72 -28.73 -8.65
N LYS A 334 15.45 -29.88 -9.26
CA LYS A 334 14.24 -30.11 -10.10
C LYS A 334 12.96 -29.97 -9.30
N GLN A 335 12.91 -30.47 -8.06
CA GLN A 335 11.72 -30.32 -7.20
C GLN A 335 11.47 -28.85 -6.89
N ILE A 336 12.48 -28.06 -6.53
CA ILE A 336 12.35 -26.64 -6.26
C ILE A 336 11.94 -25.88 -7.54
N LEU A 337 12.57 -26.18 -8.68
CA LEU A 337 12.21 -25.61 -9.97
C LEU A 337 10.77 -25.94 -10.36
N ALA A 338 10.29 -27.17 -10.11
CA ALA A 338 8.91 -27.57 -10.38
C ALA A 338 7.89 -26.75 -9.56
N VAL A 339 8.15 -26.60 -8.26
CA VAL A 339 7.28 -25.77 -7.39
C VAL A 339 7.32 -24.31 -7.80
N CYS A 340 8.50 -23.75 -8.10
CA CYS A 340 8.63 -22.39 -8.63
C CYS A 340 7.89 -22.22 -9.97
N ALA A 341 7.99 -23.22 -10.87
CA ALA A 341 7.29 -23.17 -12.15
C ALA A 341 5.76 -23.24 -11.95
N ALA A 342 5.27 -24.13 -11.09
CA ALA A 342 3.84 -24.27 -10.80
C ALA A 342 3.27 -22.97 -10.22
N LEU A 343 3.90 -22.41 -9.19
CA LEU A 343 3.44 -21.18 -8.56
C LEU A 343 3.62 -19.97 -9.49
N GLY A 344 4.78 -19.83 -10.13
CA GLY A 344 5.11 -18.71 -10.99
C GLY A 344 4.26 -18.64 -12.25
N LEU A 345 4.03 -19.78 -12.94
CA LEU A 345 3.19 -19.84 -14.14
C LEU A 345 1.72 -19.63 -13.81
N SER A 346 1.21 -20.23 -12.70
CA SER A 346 -0.16 -19.98 -12.24
C SER A 346 -0.37 -18.50 -11.93
N ALA A 347 0.56 -17.89 -11.23
CA ALA A 347 0.51 -16.47 -10.90
C ALA A 347 0.58 -15.58 -12.16
N LEU A 348 1.44 -15.94 -13.13
CA LEU A 348 1.55 -15.23 -14.40
C LEU A 348 0.26 -15.36 -15.23
N ALA A 349 -0.36 -16.52 -15.24
CA ALA A 349 -1.62 -16.78 -15.94
C ALA A 349 -2.79 -16.03 -15.28
N LEU A 350 -2.83 -15.92 -13.94
CA LEU A 350 -3.79 -15.07 -13.21
C LEU A 350 -3.56 -13.59 -13.50
N HIS A 351 -2.30 -13.14 -13.52
CA HIS A 351 -1.94 -11.79 -13.93
C HIS A 351 -2.36 -11.49 -15.38
N ALA A 352 -2.16 -12.44 -16.29
CA ALA A 352 -2.61 -12.35 -17.70
C ALA A 352 -4.15 -12.38 -17.82
N GLY A 353 -4.85 -12.91 -16.85
CA GLY A 353 -6.31 -13.04 -16.85
C GLY A 353 -6.81 -14.24 -17.62
N ILE A 354 -6.05 -15.35 -17.63
CA ILE A 354 -6.45 -16.61 -18.29
C ILE A 354 -7.68 -17.20 -17.56
N PRO A 355 -8.80 -17.46 -18.27
CA PRO A 355 -10.05 -17.87 -17.64
C PRO A 355 -9.96 -19.21 -16.89
N LEU A 356 -9.17 -20.17 -17.41
CA LEU A 356 -9.07 -21.54 -16.90
C LEU A 356 -8.69 -21.63 -15.42
N ILE A 357 -7.85 -20.70 -14.93
CA ILE A 357 -7.37 -20.73 -13.54
C ILE A 357 -7.98 -19.61 -12.66
N ARG A 358 -8.98 -18.92 -13.17
CA ARG A 358 -9.65 -17.82 -12.45
C ARG A 358 -10.25 -18.27 -11.10
N SER A 359 -10.70 -19.52 -11.02
CA SER A 359 -11.23 -20.12 -9.79
C SER A 359 -10.25 -20.08 -8.61
N ILE A 360 -8.95 -20.14 -8.87
CA ILE A 360 -7.91 -20.01 -7.84
C ILE A 360 -7.96 -18.61 -7.21
N GLY A 361 -8.11 -17.57 -8.03
CA GLY A 361 -8.22 -16.19 -7.55
C GLY A 361 -9.50 -15.92 -6.75
N ASN A 362 -10.53 -16.76 -6.89
CA ASN A 362 -11.80 -16.63 -6.19
C ASN A 362 -11.83 -17.39 -4.85
N LEU A 363 -10.77 -18.10 -4.47
CA LEU A 363 -10.65 -18.75 -3.17
C LEU A 363 -10.73 -17.72 -2.02
N PRO A 364 -11.28 -18.12 -0.86
CA PRO A 364 -11.32 -17.26 0.33
C PRO A 364 -9.93 -16.68 0.65
N GLY A 365 -9.85 -15.37 0.91
CA GLY A 365 -8.60 -14.65 1.13
C GLY A 365 -7.91 -14.19 -0.15
N LEU A 366 -8.02 -14.89 -1.27
CA LEU A 366 -7.41 -14.48 -2.54
C LEU A 366 -8.29 -13.53 -3.36
N ARG A 367 -9.59 -13.41 -3.03
CA ARG A 367 -10.54 -12.51 -3.71
C ARG A 367 -10.15 -11.01 -3.66
N SER A 368 -9.39 -10.61 -2.65
CA SER A 368 -8.89 -9.24 -2.49
C SER A 368 -7.62 -8.97 -3.31
N VAL A 369 -7.01 -10.01 -3.91
CA VAL A 369 -5.76 -9.89 -4.65
C VAL A 369 -6.01 -9.31 -6.02
N ARG A 370 -5.53 -8.09 -6.26
CA ARG A 370 -5.56 -7.46 -7.58
C ARG A 370 -4.72 -8.26 -8.58
N ARG A 371 -5.11 -8.20 -9.84
CA ARG A 371 -4.43 -8.89 -10.94
C ARG A 371 -2.92 -8.63 -10.97
N ASP A 372 -2.50 -7.38 -10.78
CA ASP A 372 -1.10 -6.99 -10.83
C ASP A 372 -0.27 -7.55 -9.67
N TYR A 373 -0.89 -7.88 -8.53
CA TYR A 373 -0.18 -8.39 -7.35
C TYR A 373 0.27 -9.84 -7.49
N TRP A 374 -0.40 -10.63 -8.34
CA TRP A 374 0.03 -12.00 -8.65
C TRP A 374 1.45 -12.05 -9.22
N SER A 375 1.89 -10.99 -9.90
CA SER A 375 3.25 -10.90 -10.44
C SER A 375 4.35 -10.93 -9.37
N ALA A 376 4.04 -10.68 -8.09
CA ALA A 376 4.97 -10.86 -6.97
C ALA A 376 5.45 -12.33 -6.85
N VAL A 377 4.54 -13.27 -7.04
CA VAL A 377 4.87 -14.72 -7.00
C VAL A 377 5.73 -15.12 -8.19
N SER A 378 5.41 -14.62 -9.39
CA SER A 378 6.21 -14.88 -10.60
C SER A 378 7.63 -14.33 -10.46
N ALA A 379 7.77 -13.12 -9.90
CA ALA A 379 9.06 -12.50 -9.62
C ALA A 379 9.88 -13.29 -8.59
N ALA A 380 9.25 -13.71 -7.49
CA ALA A 380 9.90 -14.53 -6.46
C ALA A 380 10.31 -15.91 -7.01
N ALA A 381 9.46 -16.55 -7.81
CA ALA A 381 9.76 -17.81 -8.46
C ALA A 381 10.94 -17.69 -9.44
N THR A 382 10.97 -16.62 -10.25
CA THR A 382 12.08 -16.33 -11.16
C THR A 382 13.38 -16.09 -10.39
N THR A 383 13.34 -15.37 -9.28
CA THR A 383 14.46 -15.11 -8.38
C THR A 383 15.14 -16.41 -7.93
N VAL A 384 14.38 -17.38 -7.45
CA VAL A 384 14.90 -18.66 -6.96
C VAL A 384 15.35 -19.54 -8.13
N SER A 385 14.53 -19.63 -9.19
CA SER A 385 14.79 -20.50 -10.34
C SER A 385 16.03 -20.06 -11.14
N LEU A 386 16.23 -18.76 -11.33
CA LEU A 386 17.38 -18.23 -12.08
C LEU A 386 18.69 -18.51 -11.34
N ALA A 387 18.71 -18.37 -10.02
CA ALA A 387 19.90 -18.71 -9.23
C ALA A 387 20.27 -20.19 -9.41
N ILE A 388 19.29 -21.10 -9.37
CA ILE A 388 19.51 -22.53 -9.63
C ILE A 388 20.01 -22.72 -11.06
N ALA A 389 19.38 -22.12 -12.07
CA ALA A 389 19.73 -22.25 -13.48
C ALA A 389 21.19 -21.85 -13.77
N VAL A 390 21.62 -20.69 -13.28
CA VAL A 390 23.00 -20.20 -13.43
C VAL A 390 24.01 -21.14 -12.73
N SER A 391 23.66 -21.67 -11.57
CA SER A 391 24.47 -22.68 -10.88
C SER A 391 24.62 -23.96 -11.70
N VAL A 392 23.53 -24.44 -12.32
CA VAL A 392 23.54 -25.63 -13.20
C VAL A 392 24.42 -25.38 -14.42
N ILE A 393 24.26 -24.23 -15.08
CA ILE A 393 25.06 -23.83 -16.26
C ILE A 393 26.56 -23.83 -15.91
N GLY A 394 26.91 -23.23 -14.80
CA GLY A 394 28.31 -23.17 -14.35
C GLY A 394 28.93 -24.54 -13.97
N ARG A 395 28.10 -25.53 -13.57
CA ARG A 395 28.57 -26.88 -13.19
C ARG A 395 28.50 -27.90 -14.32
N LYS A 396 27.40 -27.97 -15.02
CA LYS A 396 27.08 -29.04 -15.97
C LYS A 396 26.74 -28.55 -17.39
N GLY A 397 26.68 -27.24 -17.60
CA GLY A 397 26.14 -26.64 -18.81
C GLY A 397 24.61 -26.76 -18.87
N ALA A 398 24.03 -26.47 -20.03
CA ALA A 398 22.60 -26.51 -20.25
C ALA A 398 22.24 -27.20 -21.57
N ASN A 399 20.95 -27.46 -21.80
CA ASN A 399 20.46 -28.13 -23.00
C ASN A 399 20.28 -27.11 -24.15
N ALA A 400 21.20 -27.18 -25.14
CA ALA A 400 21.19 -26.26 -26.27
C ALA A 400 19.97 -26.44 -27.20
N LEU A 401 19.43 -27.66 -27.32
CA LEU A 401 18.23 -27.88 -28.12
C LEU A 401 17.02 -27.16 -27.50
N VAL A 402 16.84 -27.31 -26.17
CA VAL A 402 15.74 -26.61 -25.45
C VAL A 402 15.89 -25.10 -25.56
N ALA A 403 17.11 -24.56 -25.41
CA ALA A 403 17.35 -23.13 -25.58
C ALA A 403 17.03 -22.65 -26.99
N THR A 404 17.44 -23.43 -28.02
CA THR A 404 17.20 -23.05 -29.42
C THR A 404 15.70 -23.12 -29.76
N LEU A 405 15.02 -24.23 -29.44
CA LEU A 405 13.60 -24.39 -29.72
C LEU A 405 12.77 -23.36 -28.93
N GLY A 406 13.11 -23.14 -27.65
CA GLY A 406 12.47 -22.12 -26.82
C GLY A 406 12.68 -20.71 -27.37
N GLY A 407 13.91 -20.40 -27.83
CA GLY A 407 14.24 -19.12 -28.47
C GLY A 407 13.45 -18.91 -29.77
N VAL A 408 13.33 -19.93 -30.61
CA VAL A 408 12.52 -19.88 -31.84
C VAL A 408 11.06 -19.67 -31.51
N ALA A 409 10.50 -20.39 -30.54
CA ALA A 409 9.10 -20.27 -30.13
C ALA A 409 8.80 -18.87 -29.56
N ILE A 410 9.66 -18.34 -28.66
CA ILE A 410 9.50 -17.00 -28.10
C ILE A 410 9.67 -15.94 -29.19
N GLY A 411 10.68 -16.06 -30.06
CA GLY A 411 10.92 -15.15 -31.20
C GLY A 411 9.75 -15.11 -32.18
N PHE A 412 9.21 -16.27 -32.51
CA PHE A 412 8.00 -16.39 -33.35
C PHE A 412 6.78 -15.75 -32.67
N GLY A 413 6.58 -15.99 -31.37
CA GLY A 413 5.51 -15.36 -30.59
C GLY A 413 5.63 -13.83 -30.56
N ILE A 414 6.84 -13.31 -30.42
CA ILE A 414 7.12 -11.87 -30.45
C ILE A 414 6.83 -11.30 -31.85
N LEU A 415 7.28 -11.98 -32.92
CA LEU A 415 7.04 -11.57 -34.29
C LEU A 415 5.54 -11.57 -34.65
N LEU A 416 4.83 -12.64 -34.26
CA LEU A 416 3.39 -12.74 -34.46
C LEU A 416 2.64 -11.64 -33.70
N ALA A 417 3.03 -11.40 -32.45
CA ALA A 417 2.46 -10.35 -31.65
C ALA A 417 2.70 -8.95 -32.24
N TRP A 418 3.88 -8.72 -32.81
CA TRP A 418 4.21 -7.50 -33.53
C TRP A 418 3.35 -7.35 -34.77
N LEU A 419 3.25 -8.41 -35.58
CA LEU A 419 2.45 -8.42 -36.82
C LEU A 419 0.97 -8.13 -36.52
N VAL A 420 0.40 -8.79 -35.51
CA VAL A 420 -0.99 -8.57 -35.08
C VAL A 420 -1.22 -7.12 -34.64
N ASN A 421 -0.28 -6.51 -33.94
CA ASN A 421 -0.37 -5.10 -33.52
C ASN A 421 -0.32 -4.15 -34.74
N VAL A 422 0.55 -4.42 -35.73
CA VAL A 422 0.68 -3.61 -36.95
C VAL A 422 -0.58 -3.74 -37.80
N VAL A 423 -1.07 -4.96 -38.01
CA VAL A 423 -2.25 -5.22 -38.87
C VAL A 423 -3.53 -4.66 -38.26
N LEU A 424 -3.67 -4.73 -36.92
CA LEU A 424 -4.85 -4.21 -36.21
C LEU A 424 -4.77 -2.72 -35.87
N GLY A 425 -3.70 -2.03 -36.28
CA GLY A 425 -3.53 -0.59 -36.03
C GLY A 425 -3.45 -0.21 -34.53
N TRP A 426 -3.09 -1.14 -33.67
CA TRP A 426 -3.26 -1.00 -32.23
C TRP A 426 -2.19 -0.18 -31.50
N ASN A 427 -1.09 0.15 -32.12
CA ASN A 427 -0.04 1.11 -31.74
C ASN A 427 1.27 0.79 -32.48
N ALA A 428 2.05 1.79 -32.82
CA ALA A 428 3.40 1.61 -33.34
C ALA A 428 4.27 0.89 -32.31
N VAL A 429 4.49 -0.40 -32.50
CA VAL A 429 5.48 -1.15 -31.69
C VAL A 429 6.86 -0.72 -32.16
N PRO A 430 7.74 -0.22 -31.28
CA PRO A 430 9.07 0.19 -31.69
C PRO A 430 9.83 -1.03 -32.27
N VAL A 431 10.23 -0.96 -33.50
CA VAL A 431 11.08 -1.97 -34.17
C VAL A 431 12.32 -2.26 -33.34
N PHE A 432 12.86 -1.22 -32.71
CA PHE A 432 13.99 -1.33 -31.77
C PHE A 432 13.71 -2.31 -30.62
N GLY A 433 12.51 -2.30 -30.05
CA GLY A 433 12.16 -3.23 -28.97
C GLY A 433 12.10 -4.68 -29.42
N MET A 434 11.64 -4.94 -30.64
CA MET A 434 11.67 -6.28 -31.24
C MET A 434 13.11 -6.74 -31.47
N LEU A 435 13.96 -5.89 -32.03
CA LEU A 435 15.37 -6.22 -32.29
C LEU A 435 16.12 -6.50 -30.98
N ALA A 436 15.87 -5.71 -29.94
CA ALA A 436 16.47 -5.93 -28.61
C ALA A 436 16.04 -7.29 -28.01
N ALA A 437 14.76 -7.65 -28.10
CA ALA A 437 14.26 -8.95 -27.65
C ALA A 437 14.92 -10.11 -28.43
N LEU A 438 15.06 -10.00 -29.74
CA LEU A 438 15.74 -10.98 -30.58
C LEU A 438 17.24 -11.10 -30.22
N ALA A 439 17.90 -9.98 -29.93
CA ALA A 439 19.29 -9.98 -29.49
C ALA A 439 19.47 -10.71 -28.13
N VAL A 440 18.55 -10.51 -27.18
CA VAL A 440 18.55 -11.23 -25.90
C VAL A 440 18.36 -12.74 -26.12
N ILE A 441 17.42 -13.13 -27.00
CA ILE A 441 17.20 -14.54 -27.37
C ILE A 441 18.48 -15.14 -27.97
N ALA A 442 19.08 -14.46 -28.93
CA ALA A 442 20.31 -14.92 -29.57
C ALA A 442 21.46 -15.06 -28.56
N GLY A 443 21.64 -14.07 -27.67
CA GLY A 443 22.62 -14.11 -26.58
C GLY A 443 22.42 -15.30 -25.65
N ALA A 444 21.18 -15.56 -25.23
CA ALA A 444 20.87 -16.71 -24.36
C ALA A 444 21.16 -18.06 -25.07
N VAL A 445 20.80 -18.20 -26.34
CA VAL A 445 21.10 -19.41 -27.14
C VAL A 445 22.60 -19.62 -27.30
N LEU A 446 23.36 -18.55 -27.59
CA LEU A 446 24.82 -18.63 -27.73
C LEU A 446 25.51 -19.04 -26.43
N ILE A 447 25.10 -18.45 -25.31
CA ILE A 447 25.63 -18.81 -23.98
C ILE A 447 25.36 -20.29 -23.66
N VAL A 448 24.15 -20.76 -23.90
CA VAL A 448 23.77 -22.15 -23.64
C VAL A 448 24.52 -23.12 -24.57
N ARG A 449 24.65 -22.81 -25.88
CA ARG A 449 25.43 -23.63 -26.82
C ARG A 449 26.88 -23.71 -26.41
N ALA A 450 27.53 -22.59 -26.08
CA ALA A 450 28.91 -22.54 -25.64
C ALA A 450 29.13 -23.29 -24.32
N SER A 451 28.10 -23.42 -23.48
CA SER A 451 28.19 -24.12 -22.17
C SER A 451 28.44 -25.63 -22.25
N LYS A 452 28.40 -26.22 -23.46
CA LYS A 452 28.82 -27.59 -23.69
C LYS A 452 30.34 -27.81 -23.43
N HIS A 453 31.15 -26.77 -23.61
CA HIS A 453 32.61 -26.85 -23.43
C HIS A 453 32.98 -26.66 -21.96
N ALA A 454 33.62 -27.64 -21.33
CA ALA A 454 33.86 -27.68 -19.89
C ALA A 454 34.71 -26.50 -19.37
N THR A 455 35.74 -26.08 -20.13
CA THR A 455 36.68 -25.04 -19.78
C THR A 455 36.11 -23.63 -19.67
N ARG A 456 34.94 -23.37 -20.30
CA ARG A 456 34.35 -22.03 -20.37
C ARG A 456 33.09 -21.86 -19.49
N ARG A 457 32.67 -22.88 -18.74
CA ARG A 457 31.38 -22.85 -18.04
C ARG A 457 31.26 -21.75 -16.99
N HIS A 458 32.32 -21.45 -16.24
CA HIS A 458 32.29 -20.36 -15.27
C HIS A 458 32.15 -18.99 -15.93
N VAL A 459 32.88 -18.76 -17.01
CA VAL A 459 32.80 -17.52 -17.80
C VAL A 459 31.39 -17.36 -18.37
N LEU A 460 30.78 -18.44 -18.84
CA LEU A 460 29.44 -18.43 -19.40
C LEU A 460 28.34 -18.23 -18.35
N ALA A 461 28.56 -18.69 -17.11
CA ALA A 461 27.69 -18.35 -16.01
C ALA A 461 27.70 -16.82 -15.69
N ILE A 462 28.92 -16.22 -15.75
CA ILE A 462 29.08 -14.76 -15.62
C ILE A 462 28.38 -14.02 -16.79
N ALA A 463 28.59 -14.50 -18.02
CA ALA A 463 27.95 -13.94 -19.21
C ALA A 463 26.42 -14.05 -19.13
N ALA A 464 25.89 -15.15 -18.60
CA ALA A 464 24.44 -15.30 -18.36
C ALA A 464 23.93 -14.25 -17.35
N VAL A 465 24.66 -13.99 -16.28
CA VAL A 465 24.34 -12.94 -15.30
C VAL A 465 24.39 -11.57 -15.96
N ALA A 466 25.39 -11.29 -16.78
CA ALA A 466 25.54 -10.02 -17.48
C ALA A 466 24.38 -9.80 -18.48
N LEU A 467 24.02 -10.83 -19.26
CA LEU A 467 22.89 -10.76 -20.18
C LEU A 467 21.58 -10.45 -19.44
N VAL A 468 21.30 -11.17 -18.34
CA VAL A 468 20.12 -10.94 -17.51
C VAL A 468 20.13 -9.52 -16.92
N ALA A 469 21.30 -9.07 -16.43
CA ALA A 469 21.44 -7.74 -15.87
C ALA A 469 21.16 -6.66 -16.94
N VAL A 470 21.72 -6.76 -18.13
CA VAL A 470 21.49 -5.83 -19.24
C VAL A 470 20.02 -5.84 -19.64
N GLU A 471 19.43 -7.02 -19.83
CA GLU A 471 18.03 -7.15 -20.17
C GLU A 471 17.14 -6.51 -19.10
N LEU A 472 17.21 -6.93 -17.86
CA LEU A 472 16.33 -6.46 -16.80
C LEU A 472 16.59 -4.99 -16.44
N PHE A 473 17.85 -4.53 -16.51
CA PHE A 473 18.19 -3.14 -16.23
C PHE A 473 17.74 -2.17 -17.32
N SER A 474 17.77 -2.59 -18.61
CA SER A 474 17.37 -1.72 -19.73
C SER A 474 15.91 -1.31 -19.71
N TYR A 475 15.07 -2.05 -18.96
CA TYR A 475 13.66 -1.70 -18.77
C TYR A 475 13.37 -0.76 -17.64
N GLN A 476 14.33 -0.61 -16.76
CA GLN A 476 14.17 0.23 -15.61
C GLN A 476 14.42 1.68 -15.99
N ASN A 477 13.38 2.35 -16.42
CA ASN A 477 13.34 3.78 -16.20
C ASN A 477 13.36 3.99 -14.69
N HIS A 478 14.53 3.98 -14.10
CA HIS A 478 14.73 4.55 -12.78
C HIS A 478 14.32 6.00 -12.91
N ALA A 479 13.07 6.30 -12.54
CA ALA A 479 12.66 7.66 -12.41
C ALA A 479 13.68 8.28 -11.44
N ARG A 480 14.53 9.19 -11.92
CA ARG A 480 15.35 10.03 -11.06
C ARG A 480 14.37 10.80 -10.20
N LEU A 481 14.08 10.25 -9.02
CA LEU A 481 13.21 10.94 -8.10
C LEU A 481 14.05 12.05 -7.49
N ALA A 482 13.62 13.29 -7.69
CA ALA A 482 14.21 14.41 -7.00
C ALA A 482 14.01 14.26 -5.49
N ARG A 483 14.97 14.68 -4.70
CA ARG A 483 14.78 14.88 -3.27
C ARG A 483 13.87 16.09 -3.11
N VAL A 484 12.60 15.85 -2.90
CA VAL A 484 11.62 16.91 -2.68
C VAL A 484 11.16 16.85 -1.24
N ASP A 485 11.39 17.91 -0.51
CA ASP A 485 10.79 18.16 0.78
C ASP A 485 9.67 19.19 0.60
N LEU A 486 8.46 18.67 0.40
CA LEU A 486 7.30 19.52 0.09
C LEU A 486 6.89 20.43 1.25
N GLU A 487 7.25 20.07 2.48
CA GLU A 487 6.90 20.83 3.68
C GLU A 487 7.75 22.08 3.82
N SER A 488 9.02 22.02 3.42
CA SER A 488 9.94 23.16 3.54
C SER A 488 9.63 24.30 2.56
N HIS A 489 8.96 23.98 1.46
CA HIS A 489 8.60 24.96 0.42
C HIS A 489 7.17 24.73 -0.09
N PRO A 490 6.14 24.91 0.76
CA PRO A 490 4.76 24.71 0.33
C PRO A 490 4.35 25.78 -0.68
N PRO A 491 3.45 25.46 -1.62
CA PRO A 491 2.86 26.44 -2.52
C PRO A 491 2.18 27.60 -1.77
N ALA A 492 2.05 28.74 -2.41
CA ALA A 492 1.49 29.93 -1.78
C ALA A 492 0.06 29.71 -1.27
N TYR A 493 -0.76 28.96 -2.02
CA TYR A 493 -2.13 28.65 -1.58
C TYR A 493 -2.17 27.74 -0.36
N VAL A 494 -1.22 26.81 -0.20
CA VAL A 494 -1.11 25.97 1.00
C VAL A 494 -0.74 26.83 2.19
N THR A 495 0.25 27.71 2.04
CA THR A 495 0.64 28.68 3.09
C THR A 495 -0.53 29.60 3.46
N TYR A 496 -1.31 30.06 2.46
CA TYR A 496 -2.53 30.82 2.71
C TYR A 496 -3.53 30.05 3.56
N LEU A 497 -3.81 28.78 3.22
CA LEU A 497 -4.72 27.94 3.96
C LEU A 497 -4.24 27.68 5.40
N GLN A 498 -2.97 27.36 5.61
CA GLN A 498 -2.38 27.14 6.94
C GLN A 498 -2.58 28.35 7.87
N ARG A 499 -2.49 29.57 7.33
CA ARG A 499 -2.69 30.81 8.10
C ARG A 499 -4.16 31.12 8.37
N ASN A 500 -5.07 30.70 7.50
CA ASN A 500 -6.47 31.13 7.52
C ASN A 500 -7.47 30.06 7.97
N ILE A 501 -7.12 28.77 7.89
CA ILE A 501 -8.01 27.65 8.28
C ILE A 501 -7.88 27.36 9.78
N LYS A 502 -8.20 28.31 10.63
CA LYS A 502 -8.13 28.13 12.09
C LYS A 502 -9.04 27.02 12.58
N THR A 503 -10.21 26.89 11.98
CA THR A 503 -11.22 25.86 12.24
C THR A 503 -11.91 25.51 10.91
N GLY A 504 -12.42 24.30 10.79
CA GLY A 504 -13.08 23.82 9.57
C GLY A 504 -12.18 23.01 8.67
N ARG A 505 -12.66 22.74 7.47
CA ARG A 505 -12.04 21.82 6.50
C ARG A 505 -11.97 22.42 5.12
N ILE A 506 -11.22 21.77 4.25
CA ILE A 506 -11.23 22.06 2.82
C ILE A 506 -11.95 20.97 2.04
N LEU A 507 -12.49 21.34 0.88
CA LEU A 507 -12.79 20.47 -0.23
C LEU A 507 -11.72 20.73 -1.30
N ASN A 508 -10.99 19.71 -1.72
CA ASN A 508 -10.01 19.81 -2.79
C ASN A 508 -10.53 19.13 -4.06
N ALA A 509 -10.60 19.85 -5.18
CA ALA A 509 -10.97 19.30 -6.46
C ALA A 509 -9.85 19.45 -7.48
N GLY A 510 -9.44 18.33 -8.06
CA GLY A 510 -8.33 18.29 -9.00
C GLY A 510 -7.12 17.55 -8.47
N ARG A 511 -5.97 17.82 -9.08
CA ARG A 511 -4.70 17.14 -8.79
C ARG A 511 -3.67 18.06 -8.13
N GLY A 512 -4.11 18.97 -7.31
CA GLY A 512 -3.23 19.88 -6.58
C GLY A 512 -2.39 19.20 -5.49
N ASP A 513 -1.53 19.97 -4.81
CA ASP A 513 -0.66 19.50 -3.70
C ASP A 513 -1.44 18.93 -2.52
N LEU A 514 -2.70 19.38 -2.37
CA LEU A 514 -3.62 18.88 -1.36
C LEU A 514 -4.47 17.71 -1.89
N TYR A 515 -3.94 16.91 -2.81
CA TYR A 515 -4.59 15.66 -3.22
C TYR A 515 -4.98 14.85 -1.96
N PRO A 516 -6.04 14.03 -2.02
CA PRO A 516 -6.52 13.33 -0.82
C PRO A 516 -5.39 12.71 0.00
N GLU A 517 -5.45 12.83 1.32
CA GLU A 517 -4.46 12.47 2.36
C GLU A 517 -3.33 13.50 2.57
N TRP A 518 -2.99 14.36 1.61
CA TRP A 518 -1.92 15.35 1.78
C TRP A 518 -2.25 16.48 2.76
N GLY A 519 -3.52 16.64 3.09
CA GLY A 519 -3.91 17.46 4.24
C GLY A 519 -3.17 17.07 5.53
N SER A 520 -2.91 15.77 5.73
CA SER A 520 -2.13 15.26 6.87
C SER A 520 -0.67 15.75 6.86
N VAL A 521 -0.07 15.98 5.67
CA VAL A 521 1.29 16.49 5.54
C VAL A 521 1.38 17.95 6.00
N PHE A 522 0.40 18.76 5.58
CA PHE A 522 0.41 20.21 5.83
C PHE A 522 -0.37 20.64 7.07
N GLY A 523 -1.03 19.73 7.77
CA GLY A 523 -1.88 20.05 8.92
C GLY A 523 -3.19 20.73 8.52
N ILE A 524 -3.71 20.45 7.33
CA ILE A 524 -4.94 21.03 6.79
C ILE A 524 -6.02 19.96 6.73
N PRO A 525 -7.09 20.03 7.56
CA PRO A 525 -8.18 19.07 7.52
C PRO A 525 -8.96 19.11 6.21
N GLN A 526 -9.27 17.94 5.63
CA GLN A 526 -9.99 17.80 4.37
C GLN A 526 -11.08 16.74 4.44
N ILE A 527 -12.03 16.82 3.50
CA ILE A 527 -13.18 15.89 3.45
C ILE A 527 -12.97 14.73 2.49
N GLU A 528 -11.95 14.77 1.64
CA GLU A 528 -11.59 13.67 0.75
C GLU A 528 -10.72 12.63 1.45
N THR A 529 -10.66 11.42 0.88
CA THR A 529 -9.78 10.36 1.34
C THR A 529 -9.48 9.35 0.23
N LEU A 530 -8.27 8.83 0.21
CA LEU A 530 -7.86 7.66 -0.58
C LEU A 530 -7.81 6.38 0.24
N ASN A 531 -8.22 6.44 1.50
CA ASN A 531 -8.33 5.26 2.31
C ASN A 531 -9.43 4.33 1.79
N THR A 532 -9.10 3.06 1.58
CA THR A 532 -10.07 2.04 1.14
C THR A 532 -10.98 1.56 2.28
N MET A 533 -10.55 1.75 3.52
CA MET A 533 -11.28 1.39 4.73
C MET A 533 -12.00 2.62 5.28
N GLN A 534 -13.10 2.98 4.65
CA GLN A 534 -13.88 4.15 5.01
C GLN A 534 -15.00 3.78 5.97
N VAL A 535 -15.37 4.72 6.82
CA VAL A 535 -16.56 4.61 7.65
C VAL A 535 -17.79 4.59 6.73
N PRO A 536 -18.63 3.53 6.73
CA PRO A 536 -19.70 3.38 5.74
C PRO A 536 -20.70 4.54 5.68
N PRO A 537 -21.17 5.12 6.78
CA PRO A 537 -22.02 6.31 6.75
C PRO A 537 -21.36 7.49 6.04
N TYR A 538 -20.08 7.75 6.31
CA TYR A 538 -19.34 8.83 5.66
C TYR A 538 -19.23 8.61 4.15
N ARG A 539 -18.91 7.39 3.73
CA ARG A 539 -18.86 7.04 2.31
C ARG A 539 -20.20 7.26 1.60
N ALA A 540 -21.29 6.79 2.22
CA ALA A 540 -22.63 6.96 1.67
C ALA A 540 -22.99 8.45 1.54
N PHE A 541 -22.69 9.24 2.58
CA PHE A 541 -22.89 10.68 2.59
C PHE A 541 -22.09 11.38 1.48
N PHE A 542 -20.79 11.09 1.37
CA PHE A 542 -19.92 11.68 0.36
C PHE A 542 -20.40 11.36 -1.07
N GLN A 543 -20.72 10.10 -1.34
CA GLN A 543 -21.20 9.64 -2.66
C GLN A 543 -22.60 10.15 -3.01
N ARG A 544 -23.42 10.45 -2.03
CA ARG A 544 -24.77 10.98 -2.26
C ARG A 544 -24.78 12.49 -2.46
N TYR A 545 -24.00 13.23 -1.67
CA TYR A 545 -24.16 14.67 -1.56
C TYR A 545 -22.93 15.49 -1.96
N ILE A 546 -21.74 14.93 -1.89
CA ILE A 546 -20.52 15.65 -2.26
C ILE A 546 -20.09 15.34 -3.69
N ASN A 547 -20.09 14.07 -4.08
CA ASN A 547 -19.75 13.65 -5.43
C ASN A 547 -20.76 12.63 -5.99
N PRO A 548 -22.00 13.06 -6.30
CA PRO A 548 -23.06 12.18 -6.79
C PRO A 548 -22.66 11.47 -8.09
N GLY A 549 -22.91 10.15 -8.12
CA GLY A 549 -22.62 9.30 -9.28
C GLY A 549 -21.21 8.74 -9.34
N GLU A 550 -20.30 9.10 -8.42
CA GLU A 550 -18.99 8.48 -8.31
C GLU A 550 -19.11 7.12 -7.59
N LYS A 551 -18.67 6.07 -8.29
CA LYS A 551 -18.66 4.69 -7.76
C LYS A 551 -17.28 4.22 -7.30
N SER A 552 -16.30 5.13 -7.23
CA SER A 552 -14.95 4.81 -6.79
C SER A 552 -14.91 4.37 -5.34
N LEU A 553 -13.98 3.49 -5.01
CA LEU A 553 -13.61 3.19 -3.62
C LEU A 553 -12.96 4.39 -2.92
N PHE A 554 -12.46 5.34 -3.70
CA PHE A 554 -11.78 6.52 -3.18
C PHE A 554 -12.73 7.72 -3.21
N LEU A 555 -12.79 8.45 -2.11
CA LEU A 555 -13.60 9.66 -1.97
C LEU A 555 -12.76 10.86 -2.40
N GLN A 556 -12.81 11.16 -3.69
CA GLN A 556 -12.04 12.24 -4.32
C GLN A 556 -12.87 12.94 -5.40
N ILE A 557 -12.50 14.16 -5.73
CA ILE A 557 -13.09 14.92 -6.83
C ILE A 557 -12.02 15.16 -7.89
N GLY A 558 -12.33 14.88 -9.16
CA GLY A 558 -11.43 15.20 -10.26
C GLY A 558 -10.45 14.12 -10.69
N GLY A 559 -10.80 12.83 -10.60
CA GLY A 559 -9.97 11.71 -11.05
C GLY A 559 -9.67 11.71 -12.55
N ARG A 560 -10.51 11.12 -13.40
CA ARG A 560 -10.28 10.93 -14.85
C ARG A 560 -11.37 11.45 -15.77
N SER A 561 -12.44 12.03 -15.24
CA SER A 561 -13.61 12.44 -16.00
C SER A 561 -13.82 13.96 -15.97
N ARG A 562 -14.57 14.46 -16.94
CA ARG A 562 -15.08 15.84 -16.93
C ARG A 562 -15.96 16.01 -15.70
N VAL A 563 -15.42 16.65 -14.69
CA VAL A 563 -16.11 16.83 -13.41
C VAL A 563 -16.87 18.14 -13.47
N THR A 564 -18.18 18.07 -13.16
CA THR A 564 -19.01 19.24 -12.87
C THR A 564 -19.19 19.37 -11.37
N PHE A 565 -19.25 20.59 -10.85
CA PHE A 565 -19.55 20.82 -9.44
C PHE A 565 -21.00 20.36 -9.14
N LYS A 566 -21.12 19.35 -8.30
CA LYS A 566 -22.39 18.75 -7.92
C LYS A 566 -22.56 18.63 -6.40
N ALA A 567 -21.59 19.14 -5.65
CA ALA A 567 -21.66 19.06 -4.19
C ALA A 567 -22.82 19.92 -3.68
N ASP A 568 -23.61 19.34 -2.78
CA ASP A 568 -24.67 20.07 -2.08
C ASP A 568 -24.03 21.09 -1.13
N PRO A 569 -24.37 22.39 -1.22
CA PRO A 569 -23.84 23.42 -0.34
C PRO A 569 -24.13 23.15 1.15
N ASN A 570 -25.29 22.58 1.49
CA ASN A 570 -25.64 22.27 2.88
C ASN A 570 -24.79 21.10 3.41
N ALA A 571 -24.49 20.11 2.58
CA ALA A 571 -23.57 19.03 2.94
C ALA A 571 -22.16 19.56 3.23
N LEU A 572 -21.68 20.54 2.45
CA LEU A 572 -20.42 21.21 2.71
C LEU A 572 -20.44 22.02 4.02
N ASN A 573 -21.57 22.68 4.31
CA ASN A 573 -21.74 23.44 5.56
C ASN A 573 -21.71 22.51 6.78
N VAL A 574 -22.42 21.39 6.73
CA VAL A 574 -22.49 20.37 7.79
C VAL A 574 -21.11 19.75 8.08
N LEU A 575 -20.31 19.53 7.06
CA LEU A 575 -18.92 19.03 7.21
C LEU A 575 -17.93 20.14 7.56
N SER A 576 -18.41 21.36 7.85
CA SER A 576 -17.55 22.52 8.19
C SER A 576 -16.51 22.86 7.08
N VAL A 577 -16.90 22.68 5.80
CA VAL A 577 -16.03 22.99 4.66
C VAL A 577 -15.97 24.51 4.49
N ARG A 578 -14.85 25.10 4.89
CA ARG A 578 -14.63 26.56 4.91
C ARG A 578 -13.95 27.07 3.65
N TYR A 579 -13.17 26.21 2.99
CA TYR A 579 -12.52 26.58 1.73
C TYR A 579 -12.67 25.46 0.70
N LEU A 580 -12.84 25.88 -0.56
CA LEU A 580 -12.85 25.00 -1.72
C LEU A 580 -11.57 25.29 -2.52
N VAL A 581 -10.73 24.32 -2.71
CA VAL A 581 -9.43 24.40 -3.39
C VAL A 581 -9.59 23.73 -4.75
N ILE A 582 -9.55 24.51 -5.82
CA ILE A 582 -9.93 24.05 -7.16
C ILE A 582 -8.76 24.24 -8.12
N ASP A 583 -8.35 23.13 -8.76
CA ASP A 583 -7.40 23.15 -9.86
C ASP A 583 -8.01 23.91 -11.06
N GLN A 584 -7.30 24.90 -11.58
CA GLN A 584 -7.77 25.74 -12.69
C GLN A 584 -7.98 24.95 -13.99
N SER A 585 -7.38 23.76 -14.14
CA SER A 585 -7.64 22.87 -15.28
C SER A 585 -9.06 22.31 -15.31
N LEU A 586 -9.79 22.40 -14.19
CA LEU A 586 -11.19 22.04 -14.08
C LEU A 586 -12.10 23.26 -14.38
N ALA A 587 -11.99 23.86 -15.57
CA ALA A 587 -12.71 25.08 -15.92
C ALA A 587 -14.21 25.05 -15.63
N PRO A 588 -15.00 24.03 -16.04
CA PRO A 588 -16.44 23.96 -15.74
C PRO A 588 -16.74 23.90 -14.25
N TYR A 589 -15.86 23.27 -13.47
CA TYR A 589 -15.99 23.16 -12.02
C TYR A 589 -15.71 24.52 -11.37
N ASN A 590 -14.65 25.22 -11.80
CA ASN A 590 -14.33 26.56 -11.32
C ASN A 590 -15.46 27.56 -11.56
N GLU A 591 -16.06 27.56 -12.76
CA GLU A 591 -17.18 28.45 -13.09
C GLU A 591 -18.41 28.21 -12.19
N ALA A 592 -18.73 26.94 -11.94
CA ALA A 592 -19.84 26.57 -11.08
C ALA A 592 -19.61 26.98 -9.61
N VAL A 593 -18.38 26.81 -9.12
CA VAL A 593 -17.99 27.22 -7.76
C VAL A 593 -17.97 28.72 -7.62
N ALA A 594 -17.45 29.47 -8.59
CA ALA A 594 -17.38 30.92 -8.58
C ALA A 594 -18.77 31.61 -8.52
N LYS A 595 -19.82 30.95 -8.99
CA LYS A 595 -21.21 31.43 -8.87
C LYS A 595 -21.75 31.40 -7.44
N GLN A 596 -21.20 30.53 -6.58
CA GLN A 596 -21.72 30.27 -5.24
C GLN A 596 -20.80 30.75 -4.11
N TYR A 597 -19.49 30.84 -4.37
CA TYR A 597 -18.48 31.12 -3.37
C TYR A 597 -17.55 32.24 -3.82
N SER A 598 -17.10 33.08 -2.89
CA SER A 598 -16.20 34.18 -3.17
C SER A 598 -14.75 33.69 -3.33
N LEU A 599 -14.02 34.22 -4.32
CA LEU A 599 -12.61 33.96 -4.48
C LEU A 599 -11.84 34.57 -3.29
N ALA A 600 -11.04 33.74 -2.61
CA ALA A 600 -10.25 34.14 -1.44
C ALA A 600 -8.76 34.24 -1.75
N PHE A 601 -8.27 33.40 -2.67
CA PHE A 601 -6.86 33.41 -3.10
C PHE A 601 -6.72 32.79 -4.50
N ASP A 602 -5.88 33.38 -5.35
CA ASP A 602 -5.55 32.85 -6.68
C ASP A 602 -4.04 32.59 -6.74
N ASP A 603 -3.65 31.32 -6.83
CA ASP A 603 -2.27 30.92 -7.03
C ASP A 603 -2.01 30.62 -8.51
N ALA A 604 -1.65 31.64 -9.27
CA ALA A 604 -1.38 31.52 -10.70
C ALA A 604 -0.21 30.57 -11.00
N LYS A 605 0.78 30.46 -10.08
CA LYS A 605 1.94 29.58 -10.24
C LYS A 605 1.56 28.11 -10.06
N ALA A 606 0.72 27.81 -9.07
CA ALA A 606 0.22 26.47 -8.80
C ALA A 606 -1.00 26.12 -9.66
N HIS A 607 -1.56 27.08 -10.41
CA HIS A 607 -2.84 26.93 -11.12
C HIS A 607 -4.00 26.48 -10.22
N VAL A 608 -4.09 27.06 -9.03
CA VAL A 608 -5.10 26.73 -8.02
C VAL A 608 -5.82 27.98 -7.58
N ARG A 609 -7.15 27.90 -7.48
CA ARG A 609 -8.00 28.90 -6.86
C ARG A 609 -8.60 28.41 -5.57
N VAL A 610 -8.60 29.26 -4.56
CA VAL A 610 -9.21 29.00 -3.26
C VAL A 610 -10.44 29.87 -3.11
N TYR A 611 -11.59 29.24 -2.94
CA TYR A 611 -12.87 29.91 -2.72
C TYR A 611 -13.29 29.77 -1.25
N ARG A 612 -13.94 30.80 -0.71
CA ARG A 612 -14.38 30.84 0.69
C ARG A 612 -15.86 30.52 0.81
N ASN A 613 -16.20 29.57 1.69
CA ASN A 613 -17.56 29.30 2.12
C ASN A 613 -17.83 30.01 3.45
N THR A 614 -18.62 31.08 3.42
CA THR A 614 -18.99 31.88 4.61
C THR A 614 -20.12 31.23 5.42
N LYS A 615 -20.81 30.23 4.86
CA LYS A 615 -21.93 29.52 5.49
C LYS A 615 -21.51 28.22 6.19
N ALA A 616 -20.22 27.87 6.17
CA ALA A 616 -19.69 26.67 6.84
C ALA A 616 -19.96 26.75 8.36
N PHE A 617 -20.48 25.67 8.92
CA PHE A 617 -20.75 25.61 10.36
C PHE A 617 -19.46 25.55 11.17
N PRO A 618 -19.49 25.98 12.44
CA PRO A 618 -18.39 25.73 13.36
C PRO A 618 -18.15 24.22 13.54
N ASN A 619 -16.92 23.83 13.93
CA ASN A 619 -16.61 22.43 14.20
C ASN A 619 -17.44 21.85 15.36
N ALA A 620 -17.83 22.71 16.32
CA ALA A 620 -18.74 22.35 17.41
C ALA A 620 -19.82 23.44 17.54
N TYR A 621 -21.09 23.02 17.63
CA TYR A 621 -22.23 23.93 17.78
C TYR A 621 -23.41 23.24 18.51
N LEU A 622 -24.34 24.07 19.02
CA LEU A 622 -25.57 23.58 19.63
C LEU A 622 -26.71 23.61 18.59
N SER A 623 -27.51 22.56 18.56
CA SER A 623 -28.68 22.43 17.73
C SER A 623 -29.85 21.87 18.52
N PRO A 624 -31.12 22.21 18.19
CA PRO A 624 -32.25 21.48 18.72
C PRO A 624 -32.26 20.05 18.15
N ALA A 625 -32.79 19.09 18.89
CA ALA A 625 -33.00 17.76 18.38
C ALA A 625 -34.20 17.73 17.43
N LEU A 626 -34.06 17.07 16.29
CA LEU A 626 -35.06 17.06 15.25
C LEU A 626 -35.35 15.66 14.76
N THR A 627 -36.62 15.42 14.40
CA THR A 627 -37.03 14.18 13.72
C THR A 627 -36.66 14.23 12.25
N GLY A 628 -36.22 13.10 11.72
CA GLY A 628 -35.70 12.97 10.38
C GLY A 628 -36.67 13.45 9.28
N THR A 629 -36.33 14.58 8.68
CA THR A 629 -36.62 14.80 7.28
C THR A 629 -35.31 14.70 6.53
N GLN A 630 -35.24 13.86 5.53
CA GLN A 630 -34.03 13.73 4.69
C GLN A 630 -33.91 14.87 3.67
N LYS A 631 -34.43 16.06 4.00
CA LYS A 631 -34.34 17.23 3.13
C LYS A 631 -33.04 17.96 3.41
N PRO A 632 -32.14 18.09 2.43
CA PRO A 632 -30.82 18.75 2.60
C PRO A 632 -30.92 20.18 3.13
N GLU A 633 -32.02 20.87 2.93
CA GLU A 633 -32.24 22.26 3.34
C GLU A 633 -32.25 22.48 4.85
N VAL A 634 -32.51 21.43 5.62
CA VAL A 634 -32.67 21.50 7.08
C VAL A 634 -31.64 20.68 7.84
N TRP A 635 -30.59 20.22 7.20
CA TRP A 635 -29.57 19.38 7.84
C TRP A 635 -28.85 20.05 9.01
N SER A 636 -28.76 21.36 9.03
CA SER A 636 -28.18 22.11 10.15
C SER A 636 -28.93 21.92 11.46
N GLU A 637 -30.14 21.40 11.39
CA GLU A 637 -31.07 21.31 12.48
C GLU A 637 -31.45 19.87 12.80
N LEU A 638 -31.05 18.90 11.94
CA LEU A 638 -31.51 17.53 12.04
C LEU A 638 -30.51 16.63 12.75
N VAL A 639 -31.05 15.88 13.68
CA VAL A 639 -30.44 14.64 14.15
C VAL A 639 -31.02 13.53 13.27
N THR A 640 -30.21 12.95 12.43
CA THR A 640 -30.63 11.84 11.59
C THR A 640 -30.60 10.56 12.40
N GLN A 641 -31.68 9.87 12.36
CA GLN A 641 -32.01 9.05 13.38
C GLN A 641 -32.33 7.70 13.07
N THR A 642 -32.15 7.24 11.84
CA THR A 642 -32.54 5.91 11.39
C THR A 642 -32.01 4.79 12.27
N ASP A 643 -30.85 4.99 12.91
CA ASP A 643 -30.23 3.96 13.75
C ASP A 643 -29.95 4.40 15.17
N ASP A 644 -30.33 5.62 15.59
CA ASP A 644 -30.00 6.15 16.90
C ASP A 644 -31.19 6.51 17.80
N ARG A 645 -31.95 5.50 18.10
CA ARG A 645 -33.13 5.61 19.01
C ARG A 645 -32.72 6.12 20.41
N LYS A 646 -31.49 5.90 20.87
CA LYS A 646 -31.03 6.34 22.20
C LYS A 646 -30.83 7.85 22.27
N LEU A 647 -30.27 8.46 21.21
CA LEU A 647 -30.12 9.92 21.17
C LEU A 647 -31.48 10.60 21.21
N LEU A 648 -32.47 10.11 20.44
CA LEU A 648 -33.82 10.64 20.44
C LEU A 648 -34.51 10.45 21.78
N ALA A 649 -34.39 9.27 22.38
CA ALA A 649 -34.97 9.02 23.68
C ALA A 649 -34.35 9.94 24.74
N ASN A 650 -33.03 10.15 24.73
CA ASN A 650 -32.38 11.09 25.64
C ASN A 650 -32.77 12.54 25.34
N ALA A 651 -32.90 12.93 24.07
CA ALA A 651 -33.38 14.25 23.71
C ALA A 651 -34.78 14.50 24.19
N HIS A 652 -35.68 13.52 24.03
CA HIS A 652 -37.04 13.58 24.52
C HIS A 652 -37.09 13.67 26.05
N ALA A 653 -36.32 12.84 26.76
CA ALA A 653 -36.20 12.87 28.20
C ALA A 653 -35.67 14.21 28.74
N ALA A 654 -34.78 14.88 27.99
CA ALA A 654 -34.29 16.22 28.28
C ALA A 654 -35.28 17.35 27.91
N GLY A 655 -36.46 17.03 27.43
CA GLY A 655 -37.45 18.02 27.00
C GLY A 655 -37.09 18.77 25.73
N ILE A 656 -36.20 18.21 24.89
CA ILE A 656 -35.85 18.79 23.60
C ILE A 656 -36.95 18.44 22.58
N PRO A 657 -37.53 19.42 21.89
CA PRO A 657 -38.52 19.15 20.86
C PRO A 657 -37.95 18.24 19.78
N THR A 658 -38.71 17.21 19.41
CA THR A 658 -38.33 16.28 18.31
C THR A 658 -38.86 16.79 16.94
N THR A 659 -39.45 17.95 16.89
CA THR A 659 -39.93 18.64 15.68
C THR A 659 -39.25 20.00 15.56
N VAL A 660 -38.93 20.41 14.33
CA VAL A 660 -38.21 21.65 14.05
C VAL A 660 -39.01 22.86 14.58
N ALA A 661 -38.44 23.55 15.55
CA ALA A 661 -38.77 24.96 15.80
C ALA A 661 -37.56 25.77 15.36
N ALA A 662 -37.63 26.41 14.22
CA ALA A 662 -36.60 27.33 13.76
C ALA A 662 -36.34 28.39 14.85
N ASN A 663 -35.03 28.69 15.12
CA ASN A 663 -34.55 29.77 15.94
C ASN A 663 -34.55 29.63 17.46
N SER A 664 -34.26 28.49 18.04
CA SER A 664 -34.34 28.33 19.50
C SER A 664 -33.08 27.89 20.24
N THR A 665 -31.91 27.88 19.63
CA THR A 665 -30.65 27.58 20.35
C THR A 665 -30.10 28.84 21.00
N GLN A 666 -30.22 28.96 22.33
CA GLN A 666 -29.47 29.96 23.10
C GLN A 666 -28.26 29.25 23.70
N GLY A 667 -27.05 29.63 23.29
CA GLY A 667 -25.84 29.08 23.88
C GLY A 667 -24.64 29.09 22.96
N SER A 668 -23.53 28.55 23.47
CA SER A 668 -22.28 28.44 22.72
C SER A 668 -21.60 27.10 23.00
N ALA A 669 -20.83 26.62 22.02
CA ALA A 669 -19.92 25.50 22.18
C ALA A 669 -18.55 25.92 21.65
N ARG A 670 -17.51 25.74 22.43
CA ARG A 670 -16.16 26.14 22.08
C ARG A 670 -15.21 24.99 22.35
N ILE A 671 -14.50 24.54 21.32
CA ILE A 671 -13.39 23.58 21.48
C ILE A 671 -12.29 24.29 22.26
N GLU A 672 -11.92 23.72 23.41
CA GLU A 672 -10.86 24.21 24.29
C GLU A 672 -9.54 23.53 23.99
N ASP A 673 -9.59 22.22 23.74
CA ASP A 673 -8.44 21.40 23.44
C ASP A 673 -8.83 20.29 22.47
N GLN A 674 -7.93 19.97 21.55
CA GLN A 674 -8.12 18.93 20.57
C GLN A 674 -6.80 18.23 20.25
N THR A 675 -6.81 16.93 20.44
CA THR A 675 -5.75 16.01 19.97
C THR A 675 -6.30 15.12 18.85
N ASN A 676 -5.48 14.22 18.33
CA ASN A 676 -5.94 13.25 17.33
C ASN A 676 -7.06 12.35 17.87
N THR A 677 -7.07 12.05 19.16
CA THR A 677 -7.97 11.07 19.80
C THR A 677 -8.82 11.64 20.94
N SER A 678 -8.76 12.92 21.19
CA SER A 678 -9.56 13.57 22.23
C SER A 678 -10.02 14.96 21.79
N VAL A 679 -11.25 15.34 22.12
CA VAL A 679 -11.79 16.69 21.90
C VAL A 679 -12.50 17.14 23.16
N ARG A 680 -12.03 18.24 23.74
CA ARG A 680 -12.64 18.89 24.93
C ARG A 680 -13.40 20.13 24.48
N ILE A 681 -14.66 20.23 24.88
CA ILE A 681 -15.58 21.30 24.48
C ILE A 681 -16.21 21.94 25.72
N ALA A 682 -16.03 23.23 25.89
CA ALA A 682 -16.82 24.01 26.82
C ALA A 682 -18.18 24.34 26.20
N VAL A 683 -19.25 23.99 26.90
CA VAL A 683 -20.62 24.18 26.45
C VAL A 683 -21.35 25.09 27.43
N LYS A 684 -22.08 26.06 26.90
CA LYS A 684 -23.04 26.88 27.65
C LYS A 684 -24.37 26.82 26.93
N ALA A 685 -25.32 26.09 27.49
CA ALA A 685 -26.63 25.86 26.90
C ALA A 685 -27.72 26.57 27.69
N GLY A 686 -28.48 27.46 27.06
CA GLY A 686 -29.61 28.16 27.68
C GLY A 686 -30.78 27.24 27.95
N LYS A 687 -30.88 26.13 27.24
CA LYS A 687 -31.86 25.04 27.38
C LYS A 687 -31.21 23.72 26.95
N PRO A 688 -31.81 22.56 27.27
CA PRO A 688 -31.31 21.28 26.78
C PRO A 688 -31.21 21.29 25.26
N SER A 689 -30.09 20.85 24.72
CA SER A 689 -29.74 20.95 23.31
C SER A 689 -28.93 19.76 22.86
N VAL A 690 -28.75 19.58 21.55
CA VAL A 690 -27.81 18.62 20.99
C VAL A 690 -26.49 19.36 20.68
N LEU A 691 -25.40 18.96 21.31
CA LEU A 691 -24.07 19.36 20.90
C LEU A 691 -23.66 18.54 19.67
N VAL A 692 -23.39 19.21 18.58
CA VAL A 692 -22.89 18.59 17.33
C VAL A 692 -21.39 18.87 17.22
N LEU A 693 -20.61 17.80 17.04
CA LEU A 693 -19.20 17.85 16.64
C LEU A 693 -19.10 17.36 15.20
N THR A 694 -18.64 18.21 14.27
CA THR A 694 -18.66 17.96 12.82
C THR A 694 -17.65 16.91 12.34
N ASP A 695 -17.17 16.07 13.24
CA ASP A 695 -16.31 14.93 12.93
C ASP A 695 -17.13 13.67 12.64
N THR A 696 -16.61 12.82 11.76
CA THR A 696 -17.24 11.54 11.39
C THR A 696 -17.53 10.68 12.61
N GLU A 697 -18.79 10.21 12.74
CA GLU A 697 -19.17 9.26 13.78
C GLU A 697 -18.54 7.88 13.50
N TYR A 698 -17.96 7.26 14.54
CA TYR A 698 -17.42 5.91 14.50
C TYR A 698 -17.51 5.27 15.89
N HIS A 699 -17.84 3.98 15.96
CA HIS A 699 -18.19 3.24 17.18
C HIS A 699 -17.12 3.24 18.28
N ASN A 700 -15.86 3.51 17.96
CA ASN A 700 -14.77 3.58 18.94
C ASN A 700 -14.68 4.93 19.69
N TRP A 701 -15.55 5.89 19.38
CA TRP A 701 -15.64 7.12 20.13
C TRP A 701 -16.57 6.97 21.33
N THR A 702 -16.17 7.51 22.46
CA THR A 702 -16.94 7.66 23.68
C THR A 702 -17.09 9.13 24.05
N ALA A 703 -18.11 9.48 24.83
CA ALA A 703 -18.29 10.85 25.31
C ALA A 703 -18.64 10.88 26.79
N SER A 704 -18.26 11.96 27.46
CA SER A 704 -18.67 12.27 28.81
C SER A 704 -19.05 13.76 28.96
N ILE A 705 -19.97 14.03 29.87
CA ILE A 705 -20.34 15.39 30.32
C ILE A 705 -19.94 15.47 31.79
N ASP A 706 -19.06 16.40 32.13
CA ASP A 706 -18.54 16.57 33.49
C ASP A 706 -18.06 15.23 34.14
N GLY A 707 -17.38 14.40 33.28
CA GLY A 707 -16.87 13.09 33.68
C GLY A 707 -17.90 11.95 33.66
N LYS A 708 -19.19 12.20 33.46
CA LYS A 708 -20.24 11.16 33.41
C LYS A 708 -20.42 10.68 31.95
N PRO A 709 -20.34 9.36 31.69
CA PRO A 709 -20.50 8.80 30.34
C PRO A 709 -21.90 9.13 29.75
N VAL A 710 -21.91 9.47 28.46
CA VAL A 710 -23.13 9.74 27.70
C VAL A 710 -23.09 9.02 26.35
N HIS A 711 -24.26 8.75 25.80
CA HIS A 711 -24.37 8.13 24.47
C HIS A 711 -24.06 9.14 23.36
N ILE A 712 -23.25 8.72 22.40
CA ILE A 712 -23.01 9.45 21.15
C ILE A 712 -24.04 8.99 20.13
N GLY A 713 -24.75 9.95 19.51
CA GLY A 713 -25.61 9.72 18.38
C GLY A 713 -25.02 10.21 17.09
N ARG A 714 -25.54 9.68 15.96
CA ARG A 714 -25.22 10.15 14.64
C ARG A 714 -26.15 11.29 14.24
N VAL A 715 -25.56 12.43 13.88
CA VAL A 715 -26.26 13.64 13.46
C VAL A 715 -26.00 13.88 11.98
N ASN A 716 -26.99 14.37 11.24
CA ASN A 716 -26.86 14.67 9.82
C ASN A 716 -26.29 13.50 9.00
N ASP A 717 -26.69 12.27 9.32
CA ASP A 717 -26.26 11.01 8.70
C ASP A 717 -24.77 10.64 8.88
N VAL A 718 -23.92 11.52 9.42
CA VAL A 718 -22.47 11.34 9.30
C VAL A 718 -21.63 11.80 10.50
N VAL A 719 -22.05 12.83 11.23
CA VAL A 719 -21.26 13.46 12.31
C VAL A 719 -21.75 13.07 13.71
N ARG A 720 -20.93 13.35 14.73
CA ARG A 720 -21.22 12.98 16.11
C ARG A 720 -22.12 14.02 16.81
N GLY A 721 -23.03 13.56 17.65
CA GLY A 721 -23.79 14.43 18.54
C GLY A 721 -24.12 13.79 19.87
N ILE A 722 -24.28 14.62 20.89
CA ILE A 722 -24.73 14.24 22.23
C ILE A 722 -25.76 15.20 22.75
N VAL A 723 -26.65 14.72 23.63
CA VAL A 723 -27.60 15.60 24.34
C VAL A 723 -26.87 16.25 25.52
N VAL A 724 -26.93 17.58 25.61
CA VAL A 724 -26.37 18.36 26.71
C VAL A 724 -27.48 19.02 27.53
N PRO A 725 -27.38 19.06 28.87
CA PRO A 725 -28.35 19.71 29.74
C PRO A 725 -28.25 21.23 29.61
N ARG A 726 -29.24 21.93 30.20
CA ARG A 726 -29.16 23.37 30.40
C ARG A 726 -28.04 23.69 31.40
N GLY A 727 -27.29 24.76 31.14
CA GLY A 727 -26.22 25.24 32.02
C GLY A 727 -24.85 25.21 31.31
N GLU A 728 -23.82 25.36 32.11
CA GLU A 728 -22.44 25.23 31.70
C GLU A 728 -21.98 23.78 31.96
N SER A 729 -21.25 23.18 31.02
CA SER A 729 -20.71 21.84 31.14
C SER A 729 -19.46 21.67 30.28
N THR A 730 -18.62 20.74 30.69
CA THR A 730 -17.44 20.31 29.90
C THR A 730 -17.74 18.96 29.28
N VAL A 731 -17.68 18.92 27.95
CA VAL A 731 -17.85 17.69 27.17
C VAL A 731 -16.49 17.20 26.69
N VAL A 732 -16.23 15.90 26.87
CA VAL A 732 -15.01 15.27 26.39
C VAL A 732 -15.39 14.08 25.50
N PHE A 733 -14.91 14.10 24.27
CA PHE A 733 -14.93 12.95 23.35
C PHE A 733 -13.57 12.28 23.38
N ASN A 734 -13.53 10.94 23.50
CA ASN A 734 -12.31 10.15 23.45
C ASN A 734 -12.45 8.97 22.50
N TYR A 735 -11.42 8.74 21.68
CA TYR A 735 -11.30 7.58 20.81
C TYR A 735 -10.57 6.45 21.55
N HIS A 736 -11.19 5.29 21.62
CA HIS A 736 -10.59 4.11 22.23
C HIS A 736 -10.94 2.85 21.44
N SER A 737 -9.90 2.15 20.93
CA SER A 737 -10.08 0.89 20.24
C SER A 737 -9.96 -0.29 21.21
N SER A 738 -11.08 -0.92 21.58
CA SER A 738 -11.09 -2.13 22.38
C SER A 738 -10.32 -3.28 21.71
N ALA A 739 -10.38 -3.39 20.40
CA ALA A 739 -9.63 -4.38 19.64
C ALA A 739 -8.11 -4.19 19.81
N ARG A 740 -7.62 -2.94 19.91
CA ARG A 740 -6.22 -2.64 20.21
C ARG A 740 -5.84 -3.09 21.61
N SER A 741 -6.63 -2.74 22.62
CA SER A 741 -6.35 -3.12 24.01
C SER A 741 -6.28 -4.63 24.17
N VAL A 742 -7.22 -5.37 23.57
CA VAL A 742 -7.19 -6.85 23.56
C VAL A 742 -5.92 -7.34 22.83
N GLY A 743 -5.58 -6.73 21.71
CA GLY A 743 -4.38 -7.05 20.95
C GLY A 743 -3.10 -6.83 21.74
N GLU A 744 -3.01 -5.74 22.51
CA GLU A 744 -1.87 -5.43 23.38
C GLU A 744 -1.71 -6.49 24.47
N VAL A 745 -2.79 -6.89 25.12
CA VAL A 745 -2.77 -7.97 26.14
C VAL A 745 -2.25 -9.27 25.53
N ILE A 746 -2.76 -9.67 24.37
CA ILE A 746 -2.30 -10.89 23.67
C ILE A 746 -0.81 -10.77 23.31
N SER A 747 -0.38 -9.62 22.82
CA SER A 747 1.02 -9.39 22.40
C SER A 747 1.97 -9.45 23.60
N TYR A 748 1.64 -8.80 24.72
CA TYR A 748 2.45 -8.86 25.94
C TYR A 748 2.48 -10.26 26.54
N ALA A 749 1.36 -10.97 26.59
CA ALA A 749 1.30 -12.36 27.06
C ALA A 749 2.19 -13.27 26.18
N THR A 750 2.12 -13.12 24.85
CA THR A 750 2.95 -13.88 23.92
C THR A 750 4.44 -13.56 24.09
N LEU A 751 4.80 -12.29 24.28
CA LEU A 751 6.17 -11.85 24.52
C LEU A 751 6.70 -12.45 25.84
N GLY A 752 5.91 -12.39 26.90
CA GLY A 752 6.25 -12.99 28.21
C GLY A 752 6.47 -14.50 28.12
N ALA A 753 5.58 -15.22 27.43
CA ALA A 753 5.72 -16.65 27.21
C ALA A 753 6.98 -16.99 26.39
N LEU A 754 7.28 -16.20 25.36
CA LEU A 754 8.49 -16.38 24.54
C LEU A 754 9.78 -16.11 25.34
N ALA A 755 9.78 -15.07 26.17
CA ALA A 755 10.91 -14.75 27.05
C ALA A 755 11.16 -15.86 28.07
N LEU A 756 10.10 -16.36 28.71
CA LEU A 756 10.17 -17.48 29.65
C LEU A 756 10.68 -18.77 28.98
N PHE A 757 10.16 -19.09 27.80
CA PHE A 757 10.65 -20.22 26.99
C PHE A 757 12.14 -20.11 26.69
N ALA A 758 12.59 -18.94 26.25
CA ALA A 758 14.00 -18.68 25.95
C ALA A 758 14.89 -18.85 27.20
N LEU A 759 14.45 -18.31 28.35
CA LEU A 759 15.15 -18.39 29.63
C LEU A 759 15.29 -19.84 30.12
N VAL A 760 14.16 -20.58 30.18
CA VAL A 760 14.15 -21.97 30.64
C VAL A 760 15.01 -22.85 29.76
N THR A 761 14.91 -22.68 28.44
CA THR A 761 15.69 -23.49 27.50
C THR A 761 17.19 -23.19 27.59
N THR A 762 17.56 -21.93 27.80
CA THR A 762 18.98 -21.52 27.97
C THR A 762 19.56 -22.08 29.29
N ARG A 763 18.80 -21.99 30.38
CA ARG A 763 19.21 -22.58 31.68
C ARG A 763 19.39 -24.09 31.62
N ARG A 764 18.45 -24.83 30.97
CA ARG A 764 18.57 -26.28 30.77
C ARG A 764 19.78 -26.67 29.94
N ARG A 765 20.16 -25.89 28.93
CA ARG A 765 21.37 -26.13 28.15
C ARG A 765 22.65 -25.90 28.94
N ARG A 766 22.71 -24.82 29.77
CA ARG A 766 23.85 -24.55 30.67
C ARG A 766 24.00 -25.61 31.77
N ALA A 767 22.90 -26.18 32.26
CA ALA A 767 22.94 -27.26 33.25
C ALA A 767 23.35 -28.62 32.65
N ARG A 768 23.33 -28.78 31.31
CA ARG A 768 23.74 -30.03 30.63
C ARG A 768 25.15 -29.93 29.98
N ALA A 769 25.69 -28.73 29.85
CA ALA A 769 27.07 -28.46 29.45
C ALA A 769 27.96 -28.35 30.68
#